data_2cb53c434f8a8b68767b47b98c3bb4a7
#
_entry.id   2cb53c434f8a8b68767b47b98c3bb4a7
#
_cell.length_a   1.000
_cell.length_b   1.000
_cell.length_c   1.000
_cell.angle_alpha   90.00
_cell.angle_beta   90.00
_cell.angle_gamma   90.00
#
_symmetry.space_group_name_H-M   'P 1'
#
loop_
_entity.id
_entity.type
_entity.pdbx_description
1 polymer ?
#
loop_
_entity_poly.entity_id
_entity_poly.type
_entity_poly.pdbx_seq_one_letter_code
_entity_poly.pdbx_strand_id
1 'polypeptide(L)'
;MPFQERLLEQVEVARTLGRHRNLLVAATGTGKTVIAAVDYARLRERLPRDRLLFVAHREEILEQSRATFAHALRDASFGELWVGGKRPSRFEHVFASIQSLNRSGLESVDPAHFDVVIVDEFHHAAAPSYQMLLERMAPRELLGMTATPERADGLDVLRYFDGPIAAELRVWDAIDQQYLVPFSYFGVHDGTDLSDVPWKRGSGYDPTALTNVLTADHAWARRVVEELRRKTGDPHGVRALGFCVSIGHARFMAEQFRAAGIPAVAIWGDSPMEERTVALRDLAGGRVHVVFAVDLFNEGVDVPNVDTLLLLRPTESPTLFLQQLGRGLRRARGKALCTVLDFVANHRREFRFDRKLRALLGGSRRDIERQVERDFPFLPSGCHMELDPVARDIVLRSIRQAIPSDWRAKCHELRSLGSVSLATYLEETGLELEDVYANNRSWSALRRAVGLPTDDAGPEEDALLRAVGRLLHVDDHERLDAYRSLVVRASAPDPAVLSELERRFARMLIASLTTLKASASLTEGLAQLWNHPQVRSELLELLDILPQRVDHLHAGVDIANVPLAVHARYTRAEILAAFDVGSGVKPITWQSGVWWDENSQSDLFAFTLDKSAGSFSPTTRYRDYSISPELVHWESQSVTSLDSDTGRRYISQAEQGTNVVLFARLSTVDRAFWCLGPATYVSHQRERPIAITWRLHHRLSGDLFAEFAAAVA
;
A
#
# COMPACT_ATOMS: atom_id res chain seq x y z
N MET A 1 -8.03 22.73 -0.47
CA MET A 1 -6.73 22.75 0.24
C MET A 1 -5.63 22.44 -0.76
N PRO A 2 -4.35 22.88 -0.55
CA PRO A 2 -3.30 22.67 -1.56
C PRO A 2 -3.09 21.23 -2.01
N PHE A 3 -3.20 20.26 -1.09
CA PHE A 3 -3.07 18.85 -1.46
C PHE A 3 -4.21 18.33 -2.33
N GLN A 4 -5.44 18.79 -2.07
CA GLN A 4 -6.58 18.40 -2.91
C GLN A 4 -6.44 18.94 -4.33
N GLU A 5 -5.89 20.15 -4.47
CA GLU A 5 -5.56 20.73 -5.78
C GLU A 5 -4.51 19.88 -6.51
N ARG A 6 -3.44 19.49 -5.83
CA ARG A 6 -2.41 18.59 -6.39
C ARG A 6 -2.98 17.24 -6.85
N LEU A 7 -3.86 16.63 -6.03
CA LEU A 7 -4.51 15.37 -6.43
C LEU A 7 -5.40 15.54 -7.67
N LEU A 8 -6.12 16.66 -7.75
CA LEU A 8 -6.93 17.02 -8.92
C LEU A 8 -6.05 17.22 -10.17
N GLU A 9 -4.91 17.90 -10.03
CA GLU A 9 -3.94 18.07 -11.10
C GLU A 9 -3.37 16.73 -11.60
N GLN A 10 -3.05 15.80 -10.69
CA GLN A 10 -2.58 14.47 -11.05
C GLN A 10 -3.64 13.67 -11.85
N VAL A 11 -4.90 13.70 -11.43
CA VAL A 11 -5.99 13.06 -12.18
C VAL A 11 -6.16 13.71 -13.56
N GLU A 12 -6.03 15.03 -13.65
CA GLU A 12 -6.12 15.73 -14.94
C GLU A 12 -4.94 15.39 -15.86
N VAL A 13 -3.73 15.25 -15.34
CA VAL A 13 -2.57 14.77 -16.11
C VAL A 13 -2.84 13.37 -16.66
N ALA A 14 -3.42 12.46 -15.87
CA ALA A 14 -3.79 11.12 -16.36
C ALA A 14 -4.77 11.21 -17.54
N ARG A 15 -5.76 12.11 -17.49
CA ARG A 15 -6.71 12.35 -18.60
C ARG A 15 -6.03 12.90 -19.85
N THR A 16 -5.08 13.82 -19.69
CA THR A 16 -4.33 14.36 -20.84
C THR A 16 -3.47 13.30 -21.53
N LEU A 17 -3.10 12.24 -20.81
CA LEU A 17 -2.44 11.05 -21.34
C LEU A 17 -3.41 10.03 -21.96
N GLY A 18 -4.70 10.36 -22.08
CA GLY A 18 -5.74 9.51 -22.65
C GLY A 18 -6.31 8.46 -21.68
N ARG A 19 -6.07 8.58 -20.38
CA ARG A 19 -6.61 7.69 -19.35
C ARG A 19 -7.92 8.24 -18.84
N HIS A 20 -9.01 7.57 -19.15
CA HIS A 20 -10.37 8.01 -18.78
C HIS A 20 -11.00 7.16 -17.66
N ARG A 21 -10.32 6.10 -17.25
CA ARG A 21 -10.66 5.25 -16.11
C ARG A 21 -9.57 5.37 -15.07
N ASN A 22 -9.81 6.17 -14.01
CA ASN A 22 -8.79 6.60 -13.08
C ASN A 22 -9.08 6.15 -11.64
N LEU A 23 -8.04 5.74 -10.89
CA LEU A 23 -8.10 5.43 -9.46
C LEU A 23 -7.45 6.54 -8.65
N LEU A 24 -8.20 7.10 -7.69
CA LEU A 24 -7.74 8.03 -6.67
C LEU A 24 -7.59 7.29 -5.34
N VAL A 25 -6.37 7.22 -4.82
CA VAL A 25 -6.07 6.68 -3.49
C VAL A 25 -5.85 7.83 -2.52
N ALA A 26 -6.70 7.96 -1.50
CA ALA A 26 -6.52 9.00 -0.50
C ALA A 26 -6.97 8.52 0.89
N ALA A 27 -6.15 8.80 1.90
CA ALA A 27 -6.39 8.38 3.28
C ALA A 27 -7.79 8.78 3.77
N THR A 28 -8.38 7.96 4.63
CA THR A 28 -9.67 8.26 5.24
C THR A 28 -9.58 9.58 6.02
N GLY A 29 -10.55 10.47 5.82
CA GLY A 29 -10.56 11.78 6.48
C GLY A 29 -9.94 12.93 5.68
N THR A 30 -9.36 12.69 4.51
CA THR A 30 -8.75 13.73 3.64
C THR A 30 -9.75 14.40 2.69
N GLY A 31 -11.02 13.97 2.69
CA GLY A 31 -12.10 14.60 1.90
C GLY A 31 -12.19 14.09 0.46
N LYS A 32 -12.07 12.79 0.22
CA LYS A 32 -12.23 12.15 -1.09
C LYS A 32 -13.48 12.63 -1.85
N THR A 33 -14.62 12.68 -1.17
CA THR A 33 -15.89 13.13 -1.78
C THR A 33 -15.83 14.59 -2.24
N VAL A 34 -15.12 15.48 -1.51
CA VAL A 34 -14.91 16.87 -1.92
C VAL A 34 -14.03 16.94 -3.16
N ILE A 35 -12.97 16.13 -3.22
CA ILE A 35 -12.09 16.03 -4.40
C ILE A 35 -12.92 15.59 -5.60
N ALA A 36 -13.73 14.53 -5.48
CA ALA A 36 -14.59 14.04 -6.55
C ALA A 36 -15.63 15.08 -7.01
N ALA A 37 -16.23 15.84 -6.09
CA ALA A 37 -17.18 16.88 -6.42
C ALA A 37 -16.54 18.04 -7.20
N VAL A 38 -15.34 18.47 -6.80
CA VAL A 38 -14.58 19.51 -7.51
C VAL A 38 -14.06 18.99 -8.86
N ASP A 39 -13.59 17.75 -8.92
CA ASP A 39 -13.21 17.10 -10.17
C ASP A 39 -14.37 17.07 -11.17
N TYR A 40 -15.53 16.60 -10.73
CA TYR A 40 -16.73 16.58 -11.55
C TYR A 40 -17.16 18.00 -11.98
N ALA A 41 -17.07 19.00 -11.10
CA ALA A 41 -17.38 20.39 -11.43
C ALA A 41 -16.52 20.95 -12.59
N ARG A 42 -15.23 20.57 -12.65
CA ARG A 42 -14.32 20.93 -13.74
C ARG A 42 -14.60 20.14 -15.02
N LEU A 43 -14.91 18.86 -14.85
CA LEU A 43 -15.09 17.92 -15.94
C LEU A 43 -16.39 18.20 -16.72
N ARG A 44 -17.51 18.52 -16.03
CA ARG A 44 -18.81 18.77 -16.64
C ARG A 44 -18.81 19.90 -17.69
N GLU A 45 -17.92 20.88 -17.55
CA GLU A 45 -17.80 22.00 -18.48
C GLU A 45 -17.22 21.58 -19.85
N ARG A 46 -16.58 20.43 -19.91
CA ARG A 46 -15.88 19.89 -21.11
C ARG A 46 -16.62 18.73 -21.75
N LEU A 47 -17.59 18.15 -21.07
CA LEU A 47 -18.35 16.99 -21.54
C LEU A 47 -19.55 17.43 -22.41
N PRO A 48 -19.89 16.71 -23.49
CA PRO A 48 -21.09 16.97 -24.29
C PRO A 48 -22.37 16.81 -23.49
N ARG A 49 -22.36 15.91 -22.50
CA ARG A 49 -23.41 15.73 -21.49
C ARG A 49 -22.69 15.56 -20.16
N ASP A 50 -23.34 15.97 -19.09
CA ASP A 50 -22.76 15.93 -17.74
C ASP A 50 -23.46 14.92 -16.80
N ARG A 51 -24.07 13.87 -17.35
CA ARG A 51 -24.81 12.88 -16.57
C ARG A 51 -23.88 12.09 -15.66
N LEU A 52 -24.22 12.14 -14.35
CA LEU A 52 -23.40 11.54 -13.28
C LEU A 52 -24.10 10.34 -12.64
N LEU A 53 -23.37 9.24 -12.46
CA LEU A 53 -23.71 8.17 -11.53
C LEU A 53 -22.65 8.12 -10.41
N PHE A 54 -23.05 8.43 -9.19
CA PHE A 54 -22.23 8.24 -7.99
C PHE A 54 -22.69 6.97 -7.26
N VAL A 55 -21.77 6.03 -6.99
CA VAL A 55 -22.10 4.74 -6.39
C VAL A 55 -21.39 4.57 -5.06
N ALA A 56 -22.15 4.19 -4.04
CA ALA A 56 -21.66 3.77 -2.75
C ALA A 56 -22.53 2.64 -2.18
N HIS A 57 -22.17 2.07 -1.05
CA HIS A 57 -22.91 0.93 -0.49
C HIS A 57 -23.90 1.33 0.61
N ARG A 58 -23.86 2.57 1.17
CA ARG A 58 -24.72 3.05 2.25
C ARG A 58 -25.48 4.32 1.88
N GLU A 59 -26.72 4.42 2.36
CA GLU A 59 -27.59 5.58 2.12
C GLU A 59 -27.00 6.86 2.70
N GLU A 60 -26.44 6.81 3.91
CA GLU A 60 -25.84 7.98 4.57
C GLU A 60 -24.68 8.56 3.77
N ILE A 61 -23.85 7.71 3.15
CA ILE A 61 -22.75 8.16 2.26
C ILE A 61 -23.33 8.86 1.05
N LEU A 62 -24.39 8.31 0.46
CA LEU A 62 -25.03 8.88 -0.73
C LEU A 62 -25.66 10.24 -0.44
N GLU A 63 -26.36 10.38 0.69
CA GLU A 63 -26.95 11.66 1.12
C GLU A 63 -25.88 12.73 1.38
N GLN A 64 -24.79 12.35 2.09
CA GLN A 64 -23.67 13.24 2.36
C GLN A 64 -22.93 13.63 1.08
N SER A 65 -22.71 12.66 0.18
CA SER A 65 -22.05 12.90 -1.10
C SER A 65 -22.88 13.83 -1.99
N ARG A 66 -24.20 13.59 -2.10
CA ARG A 66 -25.11 14.47 -2.82
C ARG A 66 -25.07 15.90 -2.27
N ALA A 67 -25.11 16.05 -0.93
CA ALA A 67 -25.01 17.37 -0.30
C ALA A 67 -23.66 18.06 -0.58
N THR A 68 -22.55 17.28 -0.59
CA THR A 68 -21.22 17.80 -0.94
C THR A 68 -21.14 18.26 -2.38
N PHE A 69 -21.71 17.51 -3.32
CA PHE A 69 -21.79 17.89 -4.73
C PHE A 69 -22.69 19.12 -4.92
N ALA A 70 -23.85 19.15 -4.30
CA ALA A 70 -24.77 20.31 -4.35
C ALA A 70 -24.06 21.58 -3.84
N HIS A 71 -23.26 21.48 -2.77
CA HIS A 71 -22.48 22.59 -2.25
C HIS A 71 -21.35 23.01 -3.21
N ALA A 72 -20.57 22.06 -3.73
CA ALA A 72 -19.46 22.33 -4.64
C ALA A 72 -19.94 22.99 -5.96
N LEU A 73 -21.08 22.55 -6.47
CA LEU A 73 -21.71 23.05 -7.69
C LEU A 73 -22.58 24.31 -7.47
N ARG A 74 -22.79 24.71 -6.21
CA ARG A 74 -23.72 25.79 -5.81
C ARG A 74 -25.12 25.58 -6.32
N ASP A 75 -25.58 24.34 -6.37
CA ASP A 75 -26.91 23.93 -6.80
C ASP A 75 -27.57 23.03 -5.75
N ALA A 76 -28.45 23.59 -4.94
CA ALA A 76 -29.16 22.87 -3.88
C ALA A 76 -30.08 21.75 -4.39
N SER A 77 -30.48 21.81 -5.69
CA SER A 77 -31.33 20.82 -6.33
C SER A 77 -30.57 19.67 -7.00
N PHE A 78 -29.25 19.71 -6.97
CA PHE A 78 -28.40 18.75 -7.66
C PHE A 78 -28.55 17.33 -7.12
N GLY A 79 -28.82 16.41 -8.02
CA GLY A 79 -28.75 14.96 -7.77
C GLY A 79 -30.01 14.36 -7.14
N GLU A 80 -30.32 13.15 -7.56
CA GLU A 80 -31.41 12.31 -7.08
C GLU A 80 -30.86 11.06 -6.41
N LEU A 81 -31.56 10.58 -5.37
CA LEU A 81 -31.16 9.34 -4.65
C LEU A 81 -31.84 8.13 -5.28
N TRP A 82 -31.06 7.06 -5.44
CA TRP A 82 -31.54 5.72 -5.79
C TRP A 82 -31.16 4.72 -4.71
N VAL A 83 -31.96 4.68 -3.66
CA VAL A 83 -31.70 3.87 -2.46
C VAL A 83 -32.98 3.65 -1.67
N GLY A 84 -33.11 2.53 -0.98
CA GLY A 84 -34.21 2.27 -0.05
C GLY A 84 -35.61 2.36 -0.67
N GLY A 85 -35.77 1.95 -1.95
CA GLY A 85 -37.03 2.07 -2.68
C GLY A 85 -37.27 3.44 -3.35
N LYS A 86 -36.48 4.46 -3.04
CA LYS A 86 -36.49 5.75 -3.77
C LYS A 86 -35.90 5.53 -5.15
N ARG A 87 -36.59 5.99 -6.20
CA ARG A 87 -36.11 5.90 -7.58
C ARG A 87 -36.04 7.29 -8.21
N PRO A 88 -34.94 7.59 -8.96
CA PRO A 88 -34.80 8.87 -9.65
C PRO A 88 -35.94 9.11 -10.66
N SER A 89 -36.31 10.36 -10.86
CA SER A 89 -37.31 10.77 -11.83
C SER A 89 -36.70 11.25 -13.15
N ARG A 90 -35.56 11.95 -13.08
CA ARG A 90 -34.87 12.54 -14.25
C ARG A 90 -33.76 11.66 -14.79
N PHE A 91 -33.11 10.88 -13.90
CA PHE A 91 -31.95 10.06 -14.25
C PHE A 91 -30.77 10.83 -14.87
N GLU A 92 -30.58 12.08 -14.49
CA GLU A 92 -29.46 12.91 -14.98
C GLU A 92 -28.26 12.81 -14.07
N HIS A 93 -28.46 13.09 -12.77
CA HIS A 93 -27.41 13.01 -11.76
C HIS A 93 -27.89 12.12 -10.62
N VAL A 94 -27.39 10.91 -10.54
CA VAL A 94 -27.92 9.86 -9.67
C VAL A 94 -26.90 9.45 -8.62
N PHE A 95 -27.31 9.43 -7.36
CA PHE A 95 -26.55 8.87 -6.24
C PHE A 95 -27.20 7.55 -5.83
N ALA A 96 -26.60 6.45 -6.22
CA ALA A 96 -27.19 5.12 -6.13
C ALA A 96 -26.46 4.20 -5.15
N SER A 97 -27.23 3.42 -4.37
CA SER A 97 -26.63 2.30 -3.65
C SER A 97 -26.35 1.14 -4.62
N ILE A 98 -25.23 0.45 -4.41
CA ILE A 98 -24.89 -0.73 -5.24
C ILE A 98 -25.99 -1.80 -5.16
N GLN A 99 -26.71 -1.91 -4.04
CA GLN A 99 -27.82 -2.82 -3.87
C GLN A 99 -29.02 -2.44 -4.73
N SER A 100 -29.26 -1.13 -4.94
CA SER A 100 -30.32 -0.63 -5.84
C SER A 100 -29.96 -0.84 -7.30
N LEU A 101 -28.68 -0.87 -7.63
CA LEU A 101 -28.11 -1.22 -8.94
C LEU A 101 -27.99 -2.74 -9.11
N ASN A 102 -29.00 -3.50 -8.65
CA ASN A 102 -29.08 -4.93 -8.90
C ASN A 102 -29.26 -5.21 -10.41
N ARG A 103 -29.24 -6.50 -10.79
CA ARG A 103 -29.29 -6.91 -12.18
C ARG A 103 -30.46 -6.27 -12.95
N SER A 104 -31.65 -6.25 -12.37
CA SER A 104 -32.84 -5.67 -13.01
C SER A 104 -32.77 -4.12 -13.10
N GLY A 105 -32.17 -3.47 -12.11
CA GLY A 105 -31.92 -2.03 -12.11
C GLY A 105 -30.95 -1.65 -13.22
N LEU A 106 -29.81 -2.31 -13.30
CA LEU A 106 -28.80 -2.08 -14.33
C LEU A 106 -29.28 -2.42 -15.73
N GLU A 107 -30.05 -3.51 -15.91
CA GLU A 107 -30.60 -3.89 -17.22
C GLU A 107 -31.54 -2.84 -17.80
N SER A 108 -32.16 -2.00 -16.96
CA SER A 108 -33.06 -0.92 -17.38
C SER A 108 -32.33 0.36 -17.82
N VAL A 109 -31.00 0.45 -17.64
CA VAL A 109 -30.18 1.63 -17.96
C VAL A 109 -29.29 1.34 -19.16
N ASP A 110 -29.25 2.26 -20.12
CA ASP A 110 -28.32 2.21 -21.26
C ASP A 110 -26.87 2.26 -20.72
N PRO A 111 -25.98 1.35 -21.16
CA PRO A 111 -24.57 1.36 -20.73
C PRO A 111 -23.85 2.72 -20.88
N ALA A 112 -24.19 3.51 -21.89
CA ALA A 112 -23.63 4.84 -22.16
C ALA A 112 -24.51 5.99 -21.63
N HIS A 113 -25.47 5.70 -20.75
CA HIS A 113 -26.39 6.72 -20.24
C HIS A 113 -25.67 7.79 -19.41
N PHE A 114 -24.78 7.37 -18.53
CA PHE A 114 -23.99 8.27 -17.69
C PHE A 114 -22.61 8.52 -18.31
N ASP A 115 -22.25 9.78 -18.43
CA ASP A 115 -20.95 10.18 -18.98
C ASP A 115 -19.85 10.08 -17.92
N VAL A 116 -20.20 10.30 -16.65
CA VAL A 116 -19.29 10.18 -15.50
C VAL A 116 -19.84 9.15 -14.53
N VAL A 117 -18.99 8.17 -14.17
CA VAL A 117 -19.28 7.22 -13.09
C VAL A 117 -18.23 7.38 -12.01
N ILE A 118 -18.67 7.62 -10.78
CA ILE A 118 -17.80 7.72 -9.61
C ILE A 118 -18.17 6.58 -8.64
N VAL A 119 -17.20 5.79 -8.25
CA VAL A 119 -17.39 4.68 -7.31
C VAL A 119 -16.57 4.94 -6.05
N ASP A 120 -17.28 5.15 -4.94
CA ASP A 120 -16.65 5.31 -3.63
C ASP A 120 -16.37 3.96 -2.97
N GLU A 121 -15.34 3.93 -2.13
CA GLU A 121 -14.80 2.73 -1.47
C GLU A 121 -14.57 1.58 -2.49
N PHE A 122 -13.79 1.88 -3.52
CA PHE A 122 -13.56 0.99 -4.67
C PHE A 122 -12.92 -0.36 -4.29
N HIS A 123 -12.39 -0.49 -3.10
CA HIS A 123 -11.93 -1.79 -2.57
C HIS A 123 -13.04 -2.85 -2.50
N HIS A 124 -14.32 -2.49 -2.59
CA HIS A 124 -15.44 -3.42 -2.72
C HIS A 124 -15.66 -3.94 -4.16
N ALA A 125 -14.86 -3.50 -5.15
CA ALA A 125 -15.06 -3.81 -6.56
C ALA A 125 -15.02 -5.31 -6.92
N ALA A 126 -14.50 -6.18 -6.05
CA ALA A 126 -14.55 -7.63 -6.22
C ALA A 126 -15.91 -8.26 -5.94
N ALA A 127 -16.80 -7.57 -5.23
CA ALA A 127 -18.13 -8.10 -5.00
C ALA A 127 -18.89 -8.22 -6.35
N PRO A 128 -19.65 -9.30 -6.56
CA PRO A 128 -20.32 -9.57 -7.85
C PRO A 128 -21.19 -8.41 -8.37
N SER A 129 -21.79 -7.65 -7.44
CA SER A 129 -22.62 -6.48 -7.79
C SER A 129 -21.80 -5.33 -8.39
N TYR A 130 -20.59 -5.08 -7.88
CA TYR A 130 -19.68 -4.07 -8.43
C TYR A 130 -19.08 -4.54 -9.77
N GLN A 131 -18.70 -5.80 -9.89
CA GLN A 131 -18.21 -6.36 -11.15
C GLN A 131 -19.26 -6.21 -12.25
N MET A 132 -20.50 -6.54 -11.97
CA MET A 132 -21.62 -6.39 -12.92
C MET A 132 -21.79 -4.92 -13.35
N LEU A 133 -21.68 -3.96 -12.41
CA LEU A 133 -21.73 -2.52 -12.72
C LEU A 133 -20.61 -2.12 -13.67
N LEU A 134 -19.36 -2.47 -13.31
CA LEU A 134 -18.14 -2.06 -14.02
C LEU A 134 -18.01 -2.69 -15.42
N GLU A 135 -18.51 -3.92 -15.59
CA GLU A 135 -18.54 -4.61 -16.88
C GLU A 135 -19.64 -4.10 -17.81
N ARG A 136 -20.79 -3.68 -17.24
CA ARG A 136 -21.92 -3.23 -18.03
C ARG A 136 -21.84 -1.76 -18.43
N MET A 137 -21.41 -0.87 -17.50
CA MET A 137 -21.40 0.57 -17.76
C MET A 137 -20.20 0.99 -18.61
N ALA A 138 -20.46 1.84 -19.60
CA ALA A 138 -19.47 2.38 -20.52
C ALA A 138 -19.42 3.93 -20.44
N PRO A 139 -19.05 4.50 -19.27
CA PRO A 139 -18.94 5.94 -19.12
C PRO A 139 -17.78 6.50 -19.93
N ARG A 140 -17.81 7.80 -20.22
CA ARG A 140 -16.65 8.52 -20.78
C ARG A 140 -15.54 8.67 -19.73
N GLU A 141 -15.92 8.86 -18.47
CA GLU A 141 -15.01 9.01 -17.34
C GLU A 141 -15.44 8.11 -16.19
N LEU A 142 -14.51 7.28 -15.70
CA LEU A 142 -14.67 6.50 -14.47
C LEU A 142 -13.65 6.98 -13.44
N LEU A 143 -14.13 7.36 -12.25
CA LEU A 143 -13.29 7.66 -11.10
C LEU A 143 -13.58 6.67 -9.97
N GLY A 144 -12.64 5.79 -9.65
CA GLY A 144 -12.65 4.99 -8.44
C GLY A 144 -11.98 5.75 -7.29
N MET A 145 -12.53 5.65 -6.10
CA MET A 145 -11.93 6.24 -4.89
C MET A 145 -11.77 5.18 -3.82
N THR A 146 -10.61 5.14 -3.18
CA THR A 146 -10.36 4.25 -2.04
C THR A 146 -9.33 4.84 -1.08
N ALA A 147 -9.32 4.39 0.16
CA ALA A 147 -8.23 4.67 1.09
C ALA A 147 -7.12 3.60 1.00
N THR A 148 -7.46 2.41 0.53
CA THR A 148 -6.59 1.22 0.47
C THR A 148 -6.80 0.54 -0.88
N PRO A 149 -5.87 0.68 -1.82
CA PRO A 149 -5.92 -0.07 -3.07
C PRO A 149 -5.53 -1.54 -2.86
N GLU A 150 -4.74 -1.82 -1.81
CA GLU A 150 -4.31 -3.16 -1.47
C GLU A 150 -5.49 -3.94 -0.87
N ARG A 151 -5.73 -5.14 -1.38
CA ARG A 151 -6.82 -5.99 -0.92
C ARG A 151 -6.30 -7.23 -0.22
N ALA A 152 -7.00 -7.63 0.84
CA ALA A 152 -6.71 -8.85 1.56
C ALA A 152 -6.98 -10.12 0.73
N ASP A 153 -7.79 -10.04 -0.31
CA ASP A 153 -8.19 -11.14 -1.20
C ASP A 153 -7.37 -11.23 -2.51
N GLY A 154 -6.34 -10.38 -2.66
CA GLY A 154 -5.40 -10.43 -3.80
C GLY A 154 -6.01 -10.09 -5.18
N LEU A 155 -7.25 -9.60 -5.25
CA LEU A 155 -7.85 -9.19 -6.51
C LEU A 155 -7.32 -7.84 -6.97
N ASP A 156 -6.76 -7.81 -8.18
CA ASP A 156 -6.26 -6.59 -8.80
C ASP A 156 -7.41 -5.63 -9.14
N VAL A 157 -7.51 -4.55 -8.36
CA VAL A 157 -8.48 -3.48 -8.62
C VAL A 157 -8.07 -2.63 -9.82
N LEU A 158 -6.79 -2.58 -10.17
CA LEU A 158 -6.27 -1.77 -11.27
C LEU A 158 -6.74 -2.27 -12.64
N ARG A 159 -7.15 -3.53 -12.76
CA ARG A 159 -7.72 -4.08 -14.02
C ARG A 159 -8.93 -3.31 -14.57
N TYR A 160 -9.60 -2.51 -13.74
CA TYR A 160 -10.74 -1.68 -14.15
C TYR A 160 -10.34 -0.28 -14.63
N PHE A 161 -9.06 0.06 -14.55
CA PHE A 161 -8.52 1.39 -14.86
C PHE A 161 -7.53 1.34 -16.04
N ASP A 162 -7.33 2.49 -16.67
CA ASP A 162 -6.50 2.59 -17.90
C ASP A 162 -5.00 2.67 -17.60
N GLY A 163 -4.60 2.51 -16.35
CA GLY A 163 -3.21 2.58 -15.94
C GLY A 163 -3.03 2.46 -14.43
N PRO A 164 -1.86 2.83 -13.90
CA PRO A 164 -1.60 2.84 -12.48
C PRO A 164 -2.49 3.84 -11.74
N ILE A 165 -2.39 3.88 -10.42
CA ILE A 165 -3.05 4.89 -9.59
C ILE A 165 -2.81 6.29 -10.20
N ALA A 166 -3.90 7.05 -10.43
CA ALA A 166 -3.80 8.36 -11.07
C ALA A 166 -3.34 9.45 -10.08
N ALA A 167 -3.76 9.33 -8.82
CA ALA A 167 -3.36 10.26 -7.77
C ALA A 167 -3.38 9.55 -6.41
N GLU A 168 -2.40 9.84 -5.54
CA GLU A 168 -2.37 9.23 -4.21
C GLU A 168 -1.96 10.18 -3.09
N LEU A 169 -2.53 9.93 -1.89
CA LEU A 169 -2.13 10.52 -0.62
C LEU A 169 -2.32 9.47 0.49
N ARG A 170 -1.24 8.81 0.88
CA ARG A 170 -1.25 7.78 1.94
C ARG A 170 -1.38 8.39 3.33
N VAL A 171 -1.71 7.56 4.33
CA VAL A 171 -1.89 8.00 5.73
C VAL A 171 -0.63 8.67 6.27
N TRP A 172 0.55 8.09 6.02
CA TRP A 172 1.83 8.63 6.47
C TRP A 172 2.12 10.01 5.89
N ASP A 173 1.95 10.16 4.58
CA ASP A 173 2.13 11.44 3.91
C ASP A 173 1.13 12.49 4.38
N ALA A 174 -0.11 12.06 4.64
CA ALA A 174 -1.15 12.95 5.14
C ALA A 174 -0.86 13.44 6.58
N ILE A 175 -0.26 12.61 7.44
CA ILE A 175 0.18 12.99 8.77
C ILE A 175 1.41 13.90 8.68
N ASP A 176 2.42 13.53 7.93
CA ASP A 176 3.67 14.25 7.77
C ASP A 176 3.46 15.66 7.20
N GLN A 177 2.54 15.78 6.23
CA GLN A 177 2.10 17.04 5.67
C GLN A 177 1.03 17.77 6.52
N GLN A 178 0.73 17.26 7.73
CA GLN A 178 -0.21 17.84 8.67
C GLN A 178 -1.65 18.00 8.16
N TYR A 179 -2.08 17.14 7.22
CA TYR A 179 -3.50 17.08 6.79
C TYR A 179 -4.34 16.21 7.72
N LEU A 180 -3.70 15.24 8.38
CA LEU A 180 -4.24 14.48 9.48
C LEU A 180 -3.48 14.80 10.77
N VAL A 181 -4.06 14.50 11.93
CA VAL A 181 -3.35 14.62 13.20
C VAL A 181 -2.48 13.38 13.44
N PRO A 182 -1.35 13.50 14.16
CA PRO A 182 -0.59 12.34 14.59
C PRO A 182 -1.40 11.48 15.57
N PHE A 183 -0.92 10.27 15.85
CA PHE A 183 -1.56 9.33 16.76
C PHE A 183 -0.60 8.75 17.81
N SER A 184 -1.16 8.37 18.96
CA SER A 184 -0.49 7.50 19.93
C SER A 184 -1.26 6.17 19.98
N TYR A 185 -0.65 5.10 19.50
CA TYR A 185 -1.22 3.76 19.48
C TYR A 185 -0.65 2.92 20.62
N PHE A 186 -1.54 2.33 21.40
CA PHE A 186 -1.20 1.44 22.51
C PHE A 186 -1.86 0.09 22.30
N GLY A 187 -1.06 -0.93 22.03
CA GLY A 187 -1.51 -2.32 22.05
C GLY A 187 -1.40 -2.90 23.44
N VAL A 188 -2.55 -3.16 24.03
CA VAL A 188 -2.68 -3.57 25.44
C VAL A 188 -3.18 -5.00 25.53
N HIS A 189 -2.45 -5.87 26.24
CA HIS A 189 -2.97 -7.21 26.53
C HIS A 189 -4.15 -7.15 27.48
N ASP A 190 -5.28 -7.69 27.08
CA ASP A 190 -6.54 -7.60 27.84
C ASP A 190 -6.82 -8.81 28.74
N GLY A 191 -6.00 -9.85 28.66
CA GLY A 191 -6.16 -11.08 29.44
C GLY A 191 -7.17 -12.07 28.87
N THR A 192 -7.82 -11.74 27.74
CA THR A 192 -8.81 -12.61 27.09
C THR A 192 -8.13 -13.72 26.31
N ASP A 193 -8.67 -14.93 26.39
CA ASP A 193 -8.27 -16.06 25.55
C ASP A 193 -9.37 -16.35 24.50
N LEU A 194 -9.02 -16.20 23.23
CA LEU A 194 -9.88 -16.43 22.08
C LEU A 194 -9.48 -17.68 21.29
N SER A 195 -8.53 -18.48 21.80
CA SER A 195 -7.99 -19.66 21.09
C SER A 195 -9.07 -20.69 20.74
N ASP A 196 -10.08 -20.85 21.58
CA ASP A 196 -11.18 -21.81 21.40
C ASP A 196 -12.42 -21.23 20.74
N VAL A 197 -12.47 -19.92 20.49
CA VAL A 197 -13.62 -19.27 19.84
C VAL A 197 -13.71 -19.74 18.37
N PRO A 198 -14.88 -20.20 17.91
CA PRO A 198 -15.06 -20.60 16.51
C PRO A 198 -14.61 -19.48 15.55
N TRP A 199 -13.81 -19.88 14.57
CA TRP A 199 -13.22 -18.96 13.59
C TRP A 199 -13.24 -19.58 12.20
N LYS A 200 -13.47 -18.76 11.18
CA LYS A 200 -13.44 -19.16 9.79
C LYS A 200 -12.57 -18.19 8.99
N ARG A 201 -11.68 -18.75 8.15
CA ARG A 201 -10.84 -17.97 7.27
C ARG A 201 -11.67 -17.02 6.39
N GLY A 202 -11.25 -15.76 6.27
CA GLY A 202 -11.95 -14.71 5.51
C GLY A 202 -13.16 -14.09 6.21
N SER A 203 -13.78 -14.80 7.18
CA SER A 203 -14.92 -14.27 7.95
C SER A 203 -14.56 -13.90 9.40
N GLY A 204 -13.41 -14.38 9.91
CA GLY A 204 -12.96 -14.11 11.28
C GLY A 204 -13.69 -14.96 12.32
N TYR A 205 -13.75 -14.47 13.56
CA TYR A 205 -14.44 -15.10 14.69
C TYR A 205 -15.95 -15.08 14.53
N ASP A 206 -16.61 -16.15 15.02
CA ASP A 206 -18.07 -16.16 15.16
C ASP A 206 -18.54 -15.03 16.08
N PRO A 207 -19.38 -14.08 15.60
CA PRO A 207 -19.73 -12.88 16.35
C PRO A 207 -20.50 -13.20 17.64
N THR A 208 -21.30 -14.26 17.65
CA THR A 208 -22.10 -14.66 18.83
C THR A 208 -21.22 -15.25 19.92
N ALA A 209 -20.36 -16.20 19.55
CA ALA A 209 -19.42 -16.81 20.50
C ALA A 209 -18.45 -15.76 21.05
N LEU A 210 -17.92 -14.90 20.20
CA LEU A 210 -17.03 -13.80 20.62
C LEU A 210 -17.73 -12.80 21.56
N THR A 211 -18.99 -12.44 21.27
CA THR A 211 -19.80 -11.59 22.17
C THR A 211 -19.94 -12.22 23.52
N ASN A 212 -20.27 -13.51 23.60
CA ASN A 212 -20.42 -14.21 24.86
C ASN A 212 -19.15 -14.18 25.71
N VAL A 213 -17.96 -14.34 25.09
CA VAL A 213 -16.69 -14.25 25.82
C VAL A 213 -16.46 -12.83 26.34
N LEU A 214 -16.63 -11.80 25.50
CA LEU A 214 -16.31 -10.41 25.84
C LEU A 214 -17.33 -9.78 26.83
N THR A 215 -18.57 -10.30 26.89
CA THR A 215 -19.61 -9.79 27.82
C THR A 215 -19.75 -10.61 29.10
N ALA A 216 -19.15 -11.79 29.16
CA ALA A 216 -19.17 -12.63 30.36
C ALA A 216 -18.29 -12.09 31.51
N ASP A 217 -17.25 -11.32 31.17
CA ASP A 217 -16.25 -10.84 32.12
C ASP A 217 -16.29 -9.33 32.36
N HIS A 218 -16.88 -8.93 33.48
CA HIS A 218 -16.86 -7.54 33.93
C HIS A 218 -15.45 -7.03 34.28
N ALA A 219 -14.50 -7.90 34.58
CA ALA A 219 -13.11 -7.50 34.85
C ALA A 219 -12.45 -6.98 33.59
N TRP A 220 -12.75 -7.59 32.42
CA TRP A 220 -12.29 -7.10 31.13
C TRP A 220 -12.76 -5.67 30.86
N ALA A 221 -14.05 -5.38 31.02
CA ALA A 221 -14.58 -4.03 30.81
C ALA A 221 -13.98 -3.00 31.80
N ARG A 222 -13.74 -3.38 33.07
CA ARG A 222 -13.02 -2.52 34.02
C ARG A 222 -11.61 -2.22 33.55
N ARG A 223 -10.89 -3.21 33.00
CA ARG A 223 -9.55 -3.03 32.46
C ARG A 223 -9.56 -2.03 31.31
N VAL A 224 -10.54 -2.10 30.41
CA VAL A 224 -10.71 -1.11 29.32
C VAL A 224 -10.86 0.30 29.88
N VAL A 225 -11.66 0.48 30.91
CA VAL A 225 -11.84 1.79 31.60
C VAL A 225 -10.53 2.26 32.24
N GLU A 226 -9.81 1.36 32.93
CA GLU A 226 -8.53 1.67 33.59
C GLU A 226 -7.47 2.09 32.57
N GLU A 227 -7.35 1.38 31.43
CA GLU A 227 -6.42 1.73 30.39
C GLU A 227 -6.76 3.07 29.72
N LEU A 228 -8.06 3.34 29.50
CA LEU A 228 -8.47 4.65 29.04
C LEU A 228 -8.00 5.76 29.99
N ARG A 229 -8.25 5.61 31.31
CA ARG A 229 -7.79 6.56 32.32
C ARG A 229 -6.28 6.72 32.33
N ARG A 230 -5.55 5.61 32.27
CA ARG A 230 -4.08 5.59 32.29
C ARG A 230 -3.45 6.32 31.10
N LYS A 231 -3.99 6.11 29.90
CA LYS A 231 -3.39 6.64 28.67
C LYS A 231 -3.90 8.04 28.29
N THR A 232 -5.07 8.46 28.78
CA THR A 232 -5.63 9.79 28.51
C THR A 232 -5.56 10.77 29.70
N GLY A 233 -5.32 10.25 30.91
CA GLY A 233 -5.28 11.03 32.14
C GLY A 233 -6.69 11.36 32.67
N ASP A 234 -7.52 12.02 31.87
CA ASP A 234 -8.90 12.38 32.21
C ASP A 234 -9.90 11.76 31.21
N PRO A 235 -10.67 10.73 31.63
CA PRO A 235 -11.66 10.11 30.73
C PRO A 235 -12.87 11.01 30.45
N HIS A 236 -13.08 12.10 31.22
CA HIS A 236 -14.12 13.09 30.94
C HIS A 236 -13.70 14.17 29.94
N GLY A 237 -12.39 14.29 29.69
CA GLY A 237 -11.83 15.16 28.67
C GLY A 237 -11.89 14.59 27.25
N VAL A 238 -12.10 13.26 27.11
CA VAL A 238 -12.04 12.57 25.79
C VAL A 238 -13.33 12.64 25.01
N ARG A 239 -13.21 12.45 23.71
CA ARG A 239 -14.30 12.16 22.78
C ARG A 239 -13.97 10.87 22.05
N ALA A 240 -14.47 9.75 22.61
CA ALA A 240 -14.06 8.43 22.19
C ALA A 240 -15.09 7.70 21.33
N LEU A 241 -14.60 6.94 20.33
CA LEU A 241 -15.39 5.91 19.65
C LEU A 241 -14.88 4.53 20.05
N GLY A 242 -15.79 3.64 20.48
CA GLY A 242 -15.51 2.24 20.78
C GLY A 242 -16.10 1.33 19.69
N PHE A 243 -15.28 0.56 19.02
CA PHE A 243 -15.70 -0.37 17.97
C PHE A 243 -15.94 -1.75 18.54
N CYS A 244 -17.20 -2.17 18.58
CA CYS A 244 -17.66 -3.41 19.20
C CYS A 244 -18.00 -4.50 18.19
N VAL A 245 -18.04 -5.75 18.64
CA VAL A 245 -18.34 -6.94 17.83
C VAL A 245 -19.81 -7.03 17.46
N SER A 246 -20.70 -6.70 18.43
CA SER A 246 -22.14 -6.85 18.32
C SER A 246 -22.88 -5.80 19.12
N ILE A 247 -24.19 -5.70 18.90
CA ILE A 247 -25.10 -4.80 19.64
C ILE A 247 -25.06 -5.12 21.16
N GLY A 248 -25.07 -6.41 21.49
CA GLY A 248 -24.95 -6.86 22.89
C GLY A 248 -23.67 -6.37 23.55
N HIS A 249 -22.55 -6.50 22.85
CA HIS A 249 -21.26 -6.02 23.31
C HIS A 249 -21.23 -4.48 23.49
N ALA A 250 -21.75 -3.72 22.51
CA ALA A 250 -21.80 -2.26 22.60
C ALA A 250 -22.66 -1.76 23.76
N ARG A 251 -23.82 -2.37 23.98
CA ARG A 251 -24.69 -2.08 25.15
C ARG A 251 -23.99 -2.37 26.46
N PHE A 252 -23.39 -3.56 26.57
CA PHE A 252 -22.62 -3.96 27.73
C PHE A 252 -21.53 -2.96 28.08
N MET A 253 -20.71 -2.57 27.11
CA MET A 253 -19.64 -1.59 27.31
C MET A 253 -20.18 -0.23 27.74
N ALA A 254 -21.25 0.25 27.13
CA ALA A 254 -21.87 1.52 27.49
C ALA A 254 -22.40 1.49 28.96
N GLU A 255 -22.94 0.37 29.39
CA GLU A 255 -23.39 0.18 30.79
C GLU A 255 -22.21 0.16 31.78
N GLN A 256 -21.12 -0.56 31.44
CA GLN A 256 -19.92 -0.62 32.29
C GLN A 256 -19.25 0.75 32.43
N PHE A 257 -19.19 1.52 31.36
CA PHE A 257 -18.62 2.87 31.39
C PHE A 257 -19.48 3.83 32.21
N ARG A 258 -20.82 3.78 32.07
CA ARG A 258 -21.73 4.56 32.94
C ARG A 258 -21.60 4.15 34.40
N ALA A 259 -21.49 2.87 34.71
CA ALA A 259 -21.25 2.38 36.05
C ALA A 259 -19.92 2.88 36.65
N ALA A 260 -18.90 3.11 35.79
CA ALA A 260 -17.61 3.71 36.13
C ALA A 260 -17.64 5.25 36.21
N GLY A 261 -18.83 5.88 36.04
CA GLY A 261 -19.03 7.33 36.07
C GLY A 261 -18.72 8.05 34.73
N ILE A 262 -18.46 7.33 33.66
CA ILE A 262 -18.13 7.90 32.33
C ILE A 262 -19.40 7.89 31.48
N PRO A 263 -19.97 9.06 31.07
CA PRO A 263 -21.13 9.12 30.20
C PRO A 263 -20.88 8.44 28.85
N ALA A 264 -21.64 7.38 28.55
CA ALA A 264 -21.47 6.57 27.38
C ALA A 264 -22.81 6.11 26.78
N VAL A 265 -22.87 5.97 25.46
CA VAL A 265 -24.03 5.46 24.73
C VAL A 265 -23.61 4.38 23.72
N ALA A 266 -24.56 3.52 23.34
CA ALA A 266 -24.36 2.51 22.30
C ALA A 266 -25.28 2.81 21.12
N ILE A 267 -24.76 2.75 19.89
CA ILE A 267 -25.50 2.93 18.64
C ILE A 267 -25.07 1.91 17.58
N TRP A 268 -25.98 1.55 16.69
CA TRP A 268 -25.74 0.55 15.64
C TRP A 268 -26.51 0.87 14.36
N GLY A 269 -26.33 0.07 13.31
CA GLY A 269 -26.89 0.31 11.98
C GLY A 269 -28.39 0.57 11.96
N ASP A 270 -29.16 -0.20 12.72
CA ASP A 270 -30.64 -0.07 12.78
C ASP A 270 -31.13 0.93 13.84
N SER A 271 -30.22 1.62 14.55
CA SER A 271 -30.64 2.71 15.45
C SER A 271 -31.33 3.82 14.66
N PRO A 272 -32.42 4.42 15.19
CA PRO A 272 -33.07 5.53 14.55
C PRO A 272 -32.10 6.68 14.20
N MET A 273 -32.28 7.32 13.05
CA MET A 273 -31.41 8.41 12.60
C MET A 273 -31.31 9.54 13.63
N GLU A 274 -32.42 9.83 14.30
CA GLU A 274 -32.48 10.86 15.34
C GLU A 274 -31.56 10.49 16.52
N GLU A 275 -31.61 9.25 17.01
CA GLU A 275 -30.75 8.77 18.10
C GLU A 275 -29.26 8.85 17.74
N ARG A 276 -28.89 8.47 16.50
CA ARG A 276 -27.53 8.59 16.00
C ARG A 276 -27.07 10.04 15.98
N THR A 277 -27.91 10.95 15.45
CA THR A 277 -27.62 12.38 15.37
C THR A 277 -27.46 13.00 16.76
N VAL A 278 -28.33 12.63 17.71
CA VAL A 278 -28.23 13.07 19.10
C VAL A 278 -26.95 12.57 19.75
N ALA A 279 -26.62 11.28 19.62
CA ALA A 279 -25.41 10.69 20.21
C ALA A 279 -24.13 11.39 19.71
N LEU A 280 -24.05 11.68 18.39
CA LEU A 280 -22.90 12.36 17.81
C LEU A 280 -22.81 13.82 18.24
N ARG A 281 -23.94 14.53 18.30
CA ARG A 281 -24.02 15.91 18.81
C ARG A 281 -23.60 15.96 20.28
N ASP A 282 -24.02 15.00 21.10
CA ASP A 282 -23.73 14.94 22.50
C ASP A 282 -22.24 14.57 22.75
N LEU A 283 -21.66 13.71 21.91
CA LEU A 283 -20.22 13.44 21.89
C LEU A 283 -19.42 14.71 21.54
N ALA A 284 -19.81 15.40 20.47
CA ALA A 284 -19.16 16.63 20.05
C ALA A 284 -19.25 17.73 21.13
N GLY A 285 -20.39 17.80 21.83
CA GLY A 285 -20.65 18.76 22.90
C GLY A 285 -20.08 18.36 24.28
N GLY A 286 -19.50 17.16 24.42
CA GLY A 286 -18.95 16.66 25.70
C GLY A 286 -20.00 16.28 26.74
N ARG A 287 -21.27 16.08 26.35
CA ARG A 287 -22.30 15.49 27.21
C ARG A 287 -22.19 13.96 27.31
N VAL A 288 -21.67 13.36 26.25
CA VAL A 288 -21.27 11.96 26.16
C VAL A 288 -19.77 11.94 25.86
N HIS A 289 -19.02 11.07 26.52
CA HIS A 289 -17.57 10.96 26.32
C HIS A 289 -17.18 9.77 25.46
N VAL A 290 -18.01 8.71 25.43
CA VAL A 290 -17.76 7.51 24.65
C VAL A 290 -19.02 7.08 23.90
N VAL A 291 -18.89 6.85 22.60
CA VAL A 291 -19.94 6.22 21.77
C VAL A 291 -19.44 4.86 21.34
N PHE A 292 -20.11 3.79 21.80
CA PHE A 292 -19.84 2.42 21.36
C PHE A 292 -20.67 2.09 20.13
N ALA A 293 -20.04 1.57 19.10
CA ALA A 293 -20.68 1.34 17.81
C ALA A 293 -20.40 -0.05 17.24
N VAL A 294 -21.35 -0.54 16.45
CA VAL A 294 -21.23 -1.78 15.68
C VAL A 294 -21.40 -1.44 14.20
N ASP A 295 -20.34 -1.63 13.41
CA ASP A 295 -20.26 -1.43 11.96
C ASP A 295 -20.77 -0.07 11.42
N LEU A 296 -21.23 0.83 12.29
CA LEU A 296 -21.83 2.10 11.90
C LEU A 296 -20.81 3.15 11.47
N PHE A 297 -19.65 3.21 12.15
CA PHE A 297 -18.61 4.22 11.92
C PHE A 297 -17.42 3.71 11.12
N ASN A 298 -17.52 2.53 10.56
CA ASN A 298 -16.49 2.05 9.65
C ASN A 298 -16.42 2.96 8.42
N GLU A 299 -17.58 3.44 7.93
CA GLU A 299 -17.68 4.27 6.73
C GLU A 299 -18.78 5.34 6.87
N GLY A 300 -18.61 6.45 6.16
CA GLY A 300 -19.66 7.43 5.87
C GLY A 300 -19.98 8.51 6.93
N VAL A 301 -19.64 8.35 8.20
CA VAL A 301 -20.00 9.31 9.26
C VAL A 301 -18.86 10.27 9.55
N ASP A 302 -19.15 11.57 9.56
CA ASP A 302 -18.19 12.61 9.89
C ASP A 302 -18.28 12.99 11.38
N VAL A 303 -17.23 12.64 12.16
CA VAL A 303 -17.10 13.02 13.57
C VAL A 303 -15.70 13.59 13.80
N PRO A 304 -15.40 14.83 13.38
CA PRO A 304 -14.04 15.37 13.38
C PRO A 304 -13.45 15.58 14.77
N ASN A 305 -14.27 15.72 15.81
CA ASN A 305 -13.83 15.98 17.18
C ASN A 305 -13.41 14.72 17.96
N VAL A 306 -13.49 13.53 17.36
CA VAL A 306 -13.04 12.29 18.00
C VAL A 306 -11.52 12.32 18.17
N ASP A 307 -11.05 12.18 19.40
CA ASP A 307 -9.63 12.20 19.79
C ASP A 307 -9.15 10.86 20.36
N THR A 308 -10.07 9.93 20.63
CA THR A 308 -9.74 8.64 21.21
C THR A 308 -10.50 7.51 20.50
N LEU A 309 -9.82 6.40 20.22
CA LEU A 309 -10.39 5.20 19.61
C LEU A 309 -10.15 3.99 20.53
N LEU A 310 -11.19 3.23 20.78
CA LEU A 310 -11.15 1.96 21.50
C LEU A 310 -11.43 0.82 20.52
N LEU A 311 -10.42 0.05 20.16
CA LEU A 311 -10.54 -1.09 19.25
C LEU A 311 -10.85 -2.34 20.07
N LEU A 312 -12.15 -2.59 20.29
CA LEU A 312 -12.67 -3.68 21.13
C LEU A 312 -13.10 -4.90 20.29
N ARG A 313 -12.96 -4.81 18.98
CA ARG A 313 -13.25 -5.87 18.03
C ARG A 313 -11.94 -6.37 17.43
N PRO A 314 -11.54 -7.63 17.67
CA PRO A 314 -10.44 -8.24 16.97
C PRO A 314 -10.65 -8.18 15.45
N THR A 315 -9.70 -7.65 14.72
CA THR A 315 -9.75 -7.61 13.26
C THR A 315 -8.39 -7.89 12.63
N GLU A 316 -8.41 -8.69 11.56
CA GLU A 316 -7.27 -8.91 10.66
C GLU A 316 -7.36 -8.04 9.40
N SER A 317 -8.52 -7.40 9.18
CA SER A 317 -8.78 -6.61 7.97
C SER A 317 -7.99 -5.30 7.99
N PRO A 318 -7.05 -5.12 7.05
CA PRO A 318 -6.32 -3.87 6.87
C PRO A 318 -7.25 -2.69 6.64
N THR A 319 -8.22 -2.87 5.75
CA THR A 319 -9.20 -1.85 5.37
C THR A 319 -10.03 -1.39 6.56
N LEU A 320 -10.60 -2.35 7.31
CA LEU A 320 -11.40 -2.03 8.49
C LEU A 320 -10.57 -1.25 9.53
N PHE A 321 -9.35 -1.68 9.78
CA PHE A 321 -8.44 -1.01 10.72
C PHE A 321 -8.13 0.43 10.28
N LEU A 322 -7.76 0.66 9.01
CA LEU A 322 -7.48 2.01 8.52
C LEU A 322 -8.73 2.90 8.46
N GLN A 323 -9.89 2.34 8.20
CA GLN A 323 -11.15 3.08 8.26
C GLN A 323 -11.46 3.54 9.68
N GLN A 324 -11.31 2.66 10.68
CA GLN A 324 -11.49 2.99 12.11
C GLN A 324 -10.46 4.03 12.56
N LEU A 325 -9.18 3.83 12.25
CA LEU A 325 -8.11 4.76 12.57
C LEU A 325 -8.38 6.15 11.96
N GLY A 326 -8.79 6.20 10.70
CA GLY A 326 -9.09 7.44 9.99
C GLY A 326 -10.21 8.28 10.62
N ARG A 327 -11.09 7.69 11.46
CA ARG A 327 -12.09 8.46 12.21
C ARG A 327 -11.45 9.35 13.27
N GLY A 328 -10.39 8.86 13.89
CA GLY A 328 -9.64 9.59 14.91
C GLY A 328 -8.56 10.51 14.34
N LEU A 329 -8.16 10.39 13.09
CA LEU A 329 -7.05 11.18 12.52
C LEU A 329 -7.48 12.52 11.92
N ARG A 330 -8.78 12.80 11.76
CA ARG A 330 -9.27 14.07 11.22
C ARG A 330 -8.87 15.26 12.09
N ARG A 331 -8.44 16.33 11.44
CA ARG A 331 -8.14 17.59 12.14
C ARG A 331 -9.41 18.26 12.67
N ALA A 332 -9.35 18.73 13.90
CA ALA A 332 -10.38 19.54 14.49
C ALA A 332 -9.74 20.63 15.37
N ARG A 333 -10.48 21.70 15.65
CA ARG A 333 -9.99 22.77 16.52
C ARG A 333 -9.70 22.24 17.93
N GLY A 334 -8.50 22.49 18.43
CA GLY A 334 -8.08 22.03 19.76
C GLY A 334 -7.64 20.58 19.85
N LYS A 335 -7.63 19.84 18.74
CA LYS A 335 -7.20 18.44 18.68
C LYS A 335 -5.74 18.37 18.21
N ALA A 336 -4.84 17.95 19.10
CA ALA A 336 -3.41 17.83 18.81
C ALA A 336 -3.00 16.45 18.29
N LEU A 337 -3.63 15.37 18.79
CA LEU A 337 -3.34 13.99 18.44
C LEU A 337 -4.58 13.09 18.60
N CYS A 338 -4.49 11.85 18.14
CA CYS A 338 -5.47 10.80 18.37
C CYS A 338 -4.86 9.69 19.23
N THR A 339 -5.50 9.34 20.33
CA THR A 339 -5.14 8.17 21.16
C THR A 339 -5.86 6.94 20.66
N VAL A 340 -5.14 5.85 20.41
CA VAL A 340 -5.71 4.56 19.96
C VAL A 340 -5.38 3.50 21.00
N LEU A 341 -6.38 2.90 21.59
CA LEU A 341 -6.26 1.75 22.50
C LEU A 341 -6.73 0.50 21.76
N ASP A 342 -5.83 -0.40 21.51
CA ASP A 342 -6.07 -1.67 20.81
C ASP A 342 -5.89 -2.83 21.79
N PHE A 343 -6.99 -3.53 22.06
CA PHE A 343 -7.01 -4.61 23.05
C PHE A 343 -6.64 -5.93 22.41
N VAL A 344 -5.45 -6.41 22.77
CA VAL A 344 -4.80 -7.61 22.22
C VAL A 344 -5.09 -8.81 23.09
N ALA A 345 -5.98 -9.68 22.62
CA ALA A 345 -6.28 -10.97 23.22
C ALA A 345 -5.22 -12.03 22.86
N ASN A 346 -5.23 -13.17 23.56
CA ASN A 346 -4.57 -14.38 23.08
C ASN A 346 -5.44 -15.00 21.98
N HIS A 347 -4.98 -14.91 20.72
CA HIS A 347 -5.72 -15.35 19.55
C HIS A 347 -5.38 -16.77 19.12
N ARG A 348 -6.22 -17.33 18.25
CA ARG A 348 -5.89 -18.54 17.53
C ARG A 348 -4.61 -18.38 16.72
N ARG A 349 -3.93 -19.50 16.44
CA ARG A 349 -2.68 -19.54 15.68
C ARG A 349 -2.81 -18.90 14.28
N GLU A 350 -3.99 -19.03 13.67
CA GLU A 350 -4.26 -18.55 12.30
C GLU A 350 -4.53 -17.04 12.23
N PHE A 351 -4.67 -16.35 13.36
CA PHE A 351 -4.94 -14.90 13.37
C PHE A 351 -3.72 -14.09 12.93
N ARG A 352 -3.92 -13.17 12.00
CA ARG A 352 -2.87 -12.46 11.27
C ARG A 352 -2.71 -11.02 11.71
N PHE A 353 -1.96 -10.80 12.80
CA PHE A 353 -1.59 -9.44 13.25
C PHE A 353 -0.75 -8.66 12.24
N ASP A 354 0.11 -9.37 11.50
CA ASP A 354 0.96 -8.76 10.48
C ASP A 354 0.17 -8.01 9.41
N ARG A 355 -0.98 -8.52 8.97
CA ARG A 355 -1.86 -7.86 7.99
C ARG A 355 -2.35 -6.49 8.49
N LYS A 356 -2.76 -6.42 9.74
CA LYS A 356 -3.23 -5.19 10.38
C LYS A 356 -2.11 -4.15 10.51
N LEU A 357 -0.95 -4.55 11.03
CA LEU A 357 0.20 -3.67 11.22
C LEU A 357 0.79 -3.24 9.87
N ARG A 358 0.86 -4.13 8.88
CA ARG A 358 1.31 -3.82 7.53
C ARG A 358 0.49 -2.72 6.86
N ALA A 359 -0.82 -2.68 7.09
CA ALA A 359 -1.67 -1.62 6.54
C ALA A 359 -1.26 -0.21 6.98
N LEU A 360 -0.66 -0.10 8.16
CA LEU A 360 -0.16 1.16 8.70
C LEU A 360 1.32 1.38 8.39
N LEU A 361 2.15 0.36 8.58
CA LEU A 361 3.61 0.47 8.56
C LEU A 361 4.22 0.16 7.18
N GLY A 362 3.47 -0.49 6.29
CA GLY A 362 3.99 -0.99 5.01
C GLY A 362 4.93 -2.18 5.16
N GLY A 363 5.65 -2.53 4.09
CA GLY A 363 6.68 -3.55 4.09
C GLY A 363 6.17 -5.01 4.11
N SER A 364 7.10 -5.95 4.18
CA SER A 364 6.81 -7.39 4.28
C SER A 364 6.51 -7.79 5.73
N ARG A 365 6.02 -9.01 5.93
CA ARG A 365 5.84 -9.60 7.27
C ARG A 365 7.12 -9.56 8.10
N ARG A 366 8.29 -9.79 7.49
CA ARG A 366 9.59 -9.73 8.18
C ARG A 366 9.94 -8.31 8.61
N ASP A 367 9.53 -7.32 7.85
CA ASP A 367 9.73 -5.91 8.19
C ASP A 367 8.87 -5.55 9.40
N ILE A 368 7.61 -6.00 9.41
CA ILE A 368 6.73 -5.82 10.58
C ILE A 368 7.29 -6.52 11.82
N GLU A 369 7.80 -7.76 11.68
CA GLU A 369 8.44 -8.46 12.79
C GLU A 369 9.59 -7.64 13.38
N ARG A 370 10.50 -7.13 12.54
CA ARG A 370 11.63 -6.27 12.96
C ARG A 370 11.16 -4.96 13.62
N GLN A 371 10.10 -4.36 13.11
CA GLN A 371 9.52 -3.14 13.68
C GLN A 371 8.97 -3.40 15.09
N VAL A 372 8.23 -4.50 15.28
CA VAL A 372 7.69 -4.90 16.58
C VAL A 372 8.81 -5.25 17.57
N GLU A 373 9.87 -5.94 17.13
CA GLU A 373 11.04 -6.27 17.96
C GLU A 373 11.79 -5.03 18.46
N ARG A 374 11.80 -3.96 17.66
CA ARG A 374 12.52 -2.72 17.94
C ARG A 374 11.65 -1.60 18.51
N ASP A 375 10.42 -1.93 18.95
CA ASP A 375 9.46 -0.96 19.51
C ASP A 375 9.16 0.22 18.57
N PHE A 376 8.98 -0.05 17.26
CA PHE A 376 8.58 0.93 16.23
C PHE A 376 9.47 2.19 16.22
N PRO A 377 10.76 2.05 15.95
CA PRO A 377 11.72 3.14 16.11
C PRO A 377 11.46 4.35 15.21
N PHE A 378 10.70 4.17 14.12
CA PHE A 378 10.47 5.19 13.12
C PHE A 378 8.99 5.29 12.74
N LEU A 379 8.42 6.44 13.05
CA LEU A 379 7.04 6.79 12.80
C LEU A 379 6.98 8.24 12.28
N PRO A 380 5.90 8.64 11.59
CA PRO A 380 5.70 10.04 11.19
C PRO A 380 5.82 10.98 12.39
N SER A 381 6.22 12.22 12.14
CA SER A 381 6.45 13.20 13.20
C SER A 381 5.24 13.36 14.13
N GLY A 382 5.47 13.22 15.42
CA GLY A 382 4.45 13.30 16.46
C GLY A 382 3.66 12.01 16.69
N CYS A 383 3.89 10.95 15.91
CA CYS A 383 3.28 9.64 16.15
C CYS A 383 4.07 8.83 17.17
N HIS A 384 3.37 7.96 17.88
CA HIS A 384 3.92 7.01 18.82
C HIS A 384 3.19 5.67 18.73
N MET A 385 3.93 4.56 18.81
CA MET A 385 3.37 3.20 18.92
C MET A 385 4.08 2.45 20.04
N GLU A 386 3.29 1.76 20.85
CA GLU A 386 3.76 0.95 21.98
C GLU A 386 2.89 -0.30 22.09
N LEU A 387 3.52 -1.46 22.25
CA LEU A 387 2.86 -2.67 22.68
C LEU A 387 3.33 -2.98 24.11
N ASP A 388 2.42 -3.29 25.01
CA ASP A 388 2.85 -3.81 26.31
C ASP A 388 3.64 -5.12 26.13
N PRO A 389 4.50 -5.53 27.08
CA PRO A 389 5.38 -6.68 26.90
C PRO A 389 4.64 -7.97 26.53
N VAL A 390 3.45 -8.21 27.10
CA VAL A 390 2.64 -9.41 26.83
C VAL A 390 2.00 -9.33 25.45
N ALA A 391 1.42 -8.18 25.09
CA ALA A 391 0.86 -7.94 23.77
C ALA A 391 1.94 -8.10 22.68
N ARG A 392 3.15 -7.56 22.89
CA ARG A 392 4.29 -7.71 21.98
C ARG A 392 4.65 -9.17 21.76
N ASP A 393 4.75 -9.96 22.81
CA ASP A 393 5.07 -11.40 22.70
C ASP A 393 3.97 -12.18 21.98
N ILE A 394 2.69 -11.84 22.20
CA ILE A 394 1.56 -12.42 21.46
C ILE A 394 1.64 -12.08 19.98
N VAL A 395 1.85 -10.82 19.64
CA VAL A 395 1.95 -10.35 18.25
C VAL A 395 3.14 -11.01 17.53
N LEU A 396 4.34 -11.02 18.13
CA LEU A 396 5.53 -11.69 17.56
C LEU A 396 5.30 -13.18 17.37
N ARG A 397 4.69 -13.86 18.35
CA ARG A 397 4.35 -15.28 18.25
C ARG A 397 3.38 -15.54 17.11
N SER A 398 2.34 -14.73 16.98
CA SER A 398 1.36 -14.82 15.89
C SER A 398 2.05 -14.64 14.53
N ILE A 399 2.86 -13.60 14.35
CA ILE A 399 3.59 -13.34 13.09
C ILE A 399 4.46 -14.54 12.69
N ARG A 400 5.12 -15.19 13.66
CA ARG A 400 6.02 -16.32 13.43
C ARG A 400 5.30 -17.65 13.15
N GLN A 401 4.14 -17.86 13.76
CA GLN A 401 3.47 -19.17 13.79
C GLN A 401 2.27 -19.28 12.83
N ALA A 402 1.78 -18.18 12.30
CA ALA A 402 0.52 -18.15 11.53
C ALA A 402 0.58 -18.88 10.18
N ILE A 403 1.76 -19.30 9.70
CA ILE A 403 1.95 -19.85 8.36
C ILE A 403 2.83 -21.09 8.35
N PRO A 404 2.75 -21.94 7.29
CA PRO A 404 3.64 -23.07 7.07
C PRO A 404 5.11 -22.64 7.00
N SER A 405 5.92 -22.99 8.00
CA SER A 405 7.31 -22.48 8.11
C SER A 405 8.33 -23.34 7.37
N ASP A 406 8.09 -24.66 7.26
CA ASP A 406 9.05 -25.57 6.65
C ASP A 406 8.56 -26.13 5.30
N TRP A 407 9.48 -26.79 4.57
CA TRP A 407 9.19 -27.35 3.26
C TRP A 407 8.13 -28.47 3.28
N ARG A 408 8.11 -29.28 4.32
CA ARG A 408 7.15 -30.38 4.45
C ARG A 408 5.75 -29.86 4.67
N ALA A 409 5.58 -28.85 5.50
CA ALA A 409 4.32 -28.17 5.73
C ALA A 409 3.79 -27.52 4.44
N LYS A 410 4.67 -26.82 3.68
CA LYS A 410 4.31 -26.25 2.37
C LYS A 410 3.84 -27.30 1.37
N CYS A 411 4.57 -28.45 1.30
CA CYS A 411 4.14 -29.58 0.46
C CYS A 411 2.82 -30.19 0.92
N HIS A 412 2.58 -30.26 2.23
CA HIS A 412 1.33 -30.79 2.76
C HIS A 412 0.14 -29.92 2.36
N GLU A 413 0.25 -28.61 2.53
CA GLU A 413 -0.78 -27.64 2.12
C GLU A 413 -1.07 -27.75 0.62
N LEU A 414 -0.02 -27.78 -0.23
CA LEU A 414 -0.22 -27.87 -1.67
C LEU A 414 -0.91 -29.21 -2.09
N ARG A 415 -0.58 -30.34 -1.43
CA ARG A 415 -1.28 -31.62 -1.67
C ARG A 415 -2.77 -31.51 -1.32
N SER A 416 -3.09 -30.82 -0.23
CA SER A 416 -4.47 -30.62 0.20
C SER A 416 -5.27 -29.77 -0.78
N LEU A 417 -4.65 -28.75 -1.36
CA LEU A 417 -5.26 -27.84 -2.33
C LEU A 417 -5.32 -28.42 -3.75
N GLY A 418 -4.41 -29.35 -4.07
CA GLY A 418 -4.33 -29.94 -5.41
C GLY A 418 -3.64 -29.04 -6.43
N SER A 419 -4.04 -29.12 -7.70
CA SER A 419 -3.47 -28.32 -8.79
C SER A 419 -4.08 -26.92 -8.81
N VAL A 420 -3.47 -26.00 -8.07
CA VAL A 420 -3.84 -24.58 -8.00
C VAL A 420 -2.73 -23.69 -8.58
N SER A 421 -3.05 -22.43 -8.89
CA SER A 421 -2.06 -21.43 -9.29
C SER A 421 -1.22 -20.97 -8.09
N LEU A 422 -0.08 -20.33 -8.35
CA LEU A 422 0.74 -19.71 -7.29
C LEU A 422 -0.06 -18.67 -6.50
N ALA A 423 -0.87 -17.84 -7.18
CA ALA A 423 -1.72 -16.85 -6.52
C ALA A 423 -2.70 -17.50 -5.53
N THR A 424 -3.46 -18.52 -5.98
CA THR A 424 -4.38 -19.26 -5.11
C THR A 424 -3.66 -19.94 -3.95
N TYR A 425 -2.48 -20.51 -4.20
CA TYR A 425 -1.69 -21.14 -3.14
C TYR A 425 -1.27 -20.13 -2.05
N LEU A 426 -0.81 -18.94 -2.44
CA LEU A 426 -0.44 -17.87 -1.49
C LEU A 426 -1.66 -17.39 -0.70
N GLU A 427 -2.80 -17.20 -1.38
CA GLU A 427 -4.05 -16.79 -0.76
C GLU A 427 -4.52 -17.80 0.30
N GLU A 428 -4.59 -19.08 -0.09
CA GLU A 428 -5.08 -20.15 0.78
C GLU A 428 -4.15 -20.45 1.96
N THR A 429 -2.82 -20.36 1.78
CA THR A 429 -1.86 -20.63 2.85
C THR A 429 -1.50 -19.41 3.67
N GLY A 430 -1.70 -18.20 3.12
CA GLY A 430 -1.23 -16.95 3.70
C GLY A 430 0.29 -16.76 3.63
N LEU A 431 0.99 -17.58 2.84
CA LEU A 431 2.42 -17.41 2.53
C LEU A 431 2.64 -16.15 1.68
N GLU A 432 3.84 -15.57 1.81
CA GLU A 432 4.33 -14.56 0.89
C GLU A 432 5.20 -15.20 -0.20
N LEU A 433 5.43 -14.49 -1.31
CA LEU A 433 6.33 -14.96 -2.37
C LEU A 433 7.72 -15.32 -1.83
N GLU A 434 8.25 -14.51 -0.91
CA GLU A 434 9.53 -14.73 -0.23
C GLU A 434 9.59 -16.07 0.52
N ASP A 435 8.45 -16.54 1.01
CA ASP A 435 8.39 -17.84 1.70
C ASP A 435 8.47 -19.01 0.71
N VAL A 436 7.87 -18.87 -0.48
CA VAL A 436 7.92 -19.89 -1.54
C VAL A 436 9.33 -19.98 -2.14
N TYR A 437 9.94 -18.82 -2.40
CA TYR A 437 11.28 -18.75 -3.00
C TYR A 437 12.44 -18.77 -1.99
N ALA A 438 12.14 -18.93 -0.70
CA ALA A 438 13.16 -19.05 0.35
C ALA A 438 14.12 -20.22 0.09
N ASN A 439 15.36 -20.08 0.55
CA ASN A 439 16.38 -21.13 0.48
C ASN A 439 16.64 -21.65 -0.96
N ASN A 440 16.61 -20.75 -1.95
CA ASN A 440 16.80 -21.08 -3.36
C ASN A 440 15.79 -22.10 -3.91
N ARG A 441 14.58 -22.10 -3.41
CA ARG A 441 13.45 -22.91 -3.91
C ARG A 441 12.69 -22.15 -5.00
N SER A 442 11.76 -22.86 -5.66
CA SER A 442 10.87 -22.29 -6.66
C SER A 442 9.48 -22.91 -6.55
N TRP A 443 8.50 -22.28 -7.17
CA TRP A 443 7.14 -22.80 -7.23
C TRP A 443 7.07 -24.14 -7.98
N SER A 444 7.77 -24.25 -9.11
CA SER A 444 7.86 -25.52 -9.86
C SER A 444 8.52 -26.64 -9.04
N ALA A 445 9.52 -26.32 -8.23
CA ALA A 445 10.13 -27.29 -7.32
C ALA A 445 9.11 -27.79 -6.27
N LEU A 446 8.24 -26.90 -5.77
CA LEU A 446 7.18 -27.29 -4.83
C LEU A 446 6.13 -28.18 -5.52
N ARG A 447 5.71 -27.85 -6.74
CA ARG A 447 4.77 -28.65 -7.54
C ARG A 447 5.34 -30.06 -7.81
N ARG A 448 6.59 -30.16 -8.22
CA ARG A 448 7.29 -31.44 -8.44
C ARG A 448 7.37 -32.29 -7.17
N ALA A 449 7.68 -31.67 -6.02
CA ALA A 449 7.79 -32.36 -4.74
C ALA A 449 6.48 -33.01 -4.28
N VAL A 450 5.35 -32.55 -4.79
CA VAL A 450 4.02 -33.13 -4.48
C VAL A 450 3.42 -33.94 -5.63
N GLY A 451 4.16 -34.12 -6.72
CA GLY A 451 3.74 -34.95 -7.87
C GLY A 451 2.74 -34.24 -8.81
N LEU A 452 2.63 -32.91 -8.78
CA LEU A 452 1.78 -32.15 -9.72
C LEU A 452 2.48 -32.03 -11.09
N PRO A 453 1.67 -31.96 -12.18
CA PRO A 453 2.20 -31.84 -13.53
C PRO A 453 3.08 -30.61 -13.71
N THR A 454 4.24 -30.79 -14.31
CA THR A 454 5.15 -29.75 -14.79
C THR A 454 5.71 -30.20 -16.13
N ASP A 455 6.18 -29.26 -16.94
CA ASP A 455 6.90 -29.59 -18.17
C ASP A 455 8.20 -30.39 -17.85
N ASP A 456 8.70 -31.11 -18.84
CA ASP A 456 9.94 -31.87 -18.70
C ASP A 456 11.12 -30.94 -18.37
N ALA A 457 11.96 -31.38 -17.42
CA ALA A 457 13.09 -30.59 -16.97
C ALA A 457 14.19 -30.57 -18.06
N GLY A 458 14.52 -29.39 -18.53
CA GLY A 458 15.66 -29.16 -19.41
C GLY A 458 16.98 -28.97 -18.65
N PRO A 459 18.11 -29.02 -19.35
CA PRO A 459 19.42 -28.70 -18.77
C PRO A 459 19.38 -27.25 -18.22
N GLU A 460 20.00 -27.02 -17.06
CA GLU A 460 20.05 -25.70 -16.36
C GLU A 460 18.72 -25.16 -15.83
N GLU A 461 17.59 -25.84 -16.04
CA GLU A 461 16.26 -25.36 -15.65
C GLU A 461 16.18 -25.04 -14.13
N ASP A 462 16.73 -25.88 -13.27
CA ASP A 462 16.75 -25.62 -11.83
C ASP A 462 17.49 -24.31 -11.46
N ALA A 463 18.52 -23.96 -12.22
CA ALA A 463 19.25 -22.71 -12.01
C ALA A 463 18.43 -21.51 -12.46
N LEU A 464 17.69 -21.63 -13.56
CA LEU A 464 16.77 -20.59 -14.05
C LEU A 464 15.56 -20.43 -13.12
N LEU A 465 14.95 -21.51 -12.65
CA LEU A 465 13.84 -21.47 -11.69
C LEU A 465 14.25 -20.76 -10.38
N ARG A 466 15.47 -21.04 -9.88
CA ARG A 466 16.02 -20.28 -8.74
C ARG A 466 16.23 -18.80 -9.07
N ALA A 467 16.52 -18.48 -10.33
CA ALA A 467 16.70 -17.10 -10.75
C ALA A 467 15.38 -16.33 -10.85
N VAL A 468 14.24 -16.99 -11.10
CA VAL A 468 12.92 -16.37 -11.06
C VAL A 468 12.68 -15.69 -9.71
N GLY A 469 13.06 -16.32 -8.60
CA GLY A 469 12.99 -15.72 -7.26
C GLY A 469 13.84 -14.45 -7.06
N ARG A 470 14.74 -14.13 -7.99
CA ARG A 470 15.49 -12.85 -7.93
C ARG A 470 14.66 -11.66 -8.38
N LEU A 471 13.52 -11.87 -9.02
CA LEU A 471 12.63 -10.82 -9.51
C LEU A 471 11.61 -10.34 -8.46
N LEU A 472 11.61 -10.89 -7.25
CA LEU A 472 10.67 -10.52 -6.19
C LEU A 472 10.75 -9.04 -5.76
N HIS A 473 11.84 -8.35 -6.12
CA HIS A 473 12.01 -6.92 -5.86
C HIS A 473 11.36 -6.02 -6.92
N VAL A 474 10.87 -6.59 -8.03
CA VAL A 474 10.28 -5.81 -9.12
C VAL A 474 8.95 -5.23 -8.66
N ASP A 475 8.86 -3.90 -8.61
CA ASP A 475 7.80 -3.16 -7.94
C ASP A 475 7.31 -1.92 -8.72
N ASP A 476 7.53 -1.85 -10.03
CA ASP A 476 6.96 -0.82 -10.89
C ASP A 476 6.16 -1.42 -12.05
N HIS A 477 5.01 -0.80 -12.36
CA HIS A 477 4.07 -1.30 -13.36
C HIS A 477 4.66 -1.32 -14.77
N GLU A 478 5.40 -0.30 -15.16
CA GLU A 478 5.94 -0.20 -16.53
C GLU A 478 6.88 -1.37 -16.83
N ARG A 479 7.77 -1.71 -15.91
CA ARG A 479 8.68 -2.85 -16.03
C ARG A 479 7.94 -4.18 -16.01
N LEU A 480 6.94 -4.33 -15.12
CA LEU A 480 6.12 -5.54 -15.03
C LEU A 480 5.35 -5.79 -16.32
N ASP A 481 4.72 -4.76 -16.88
CA ASP A 481 3.98 -4.84 -18.14
C ASP A 481 4.91 -5.16 -19.33
N ALA A 482 6.09 -4.52 -19.37
CA ALA A 482 7.10 -4.80 -20.38
C ALA A 482 7.60 -6.25 -20.28
N TYR A 483 7.93 -6.74 -19.09
CA TYR A 483 8.35 -8.13 -18.90
C TYR A 483 7.25 -9.11 -19.29
N ARG A 484 6.01 -8.87 -18.88
CA ARG A 484 4.87 -9.71 -19.22
C ARG A 484 4.64 -9.74 -20.74
N SER A 485 4.66 -8.58 -21.39
CA SER A 485 4.48 -8.47 -22.85
C SER A 485 5.57 -9.19 -23.67
N LEU A 486 6.79 -9.22 -23.13
CA LEU A 486 7.88 -10.00 -23.71
C LEU A 486 7.64 -11.51 -23.52
N VAL A 487 7.42 -11.95 -22.29
CA VAL A 487 7.38 -13.39 -21.91
C VAL A 487 6.16 -14.13 -22.46
N VAL A 488 5.04 -13.44 -22.70
CA VAL A 488 3.81 -14.04 -23.26
C VAL A 488 3.97 -14.43 -24.74
N ARG A 489 4.96 -13.89 -25.45
CA ARG A 489 5.19 -14.19 -26.88
C ARG A 489 5.45 -15.67 -27.09
N ALA A 490 4.90 -16.24 -28.17
CA ALA A 490 5.03 -17.68 -28.47
C ALA A 490 6.48 -18.10 -28.77
N SER A 491 7.29 -17.20 -29.36
CA SER A 491 8.70 -17.42 -29.70
C SER A 491 9.58 -16.34 -29.10
N ALA A 492 10.87 -16.65 -28.94
CA ALA A 492 11.86 -15.66 -28.49
C ALA A 492 11.85 -14.45 -29.44
N PRO A 493 11.69 -13.22 -28.92
CA PRO A 493 11.73 -12.04 -29.76
C PRO A 493 13.15 -11.82 -30.32
N ASP A 494 13.25 -11.37 -31.57
CA ASP A 494 14.52 -10.94 -32.13
C ASP A 494 14.85 -9.53 -31.59
N PRO A 495 15.98 -9.34 -30.89
CA PRO A 495 16.38 -8.02 -30.40
C PRO A 495 16.48 -6.93 -31.47
N ALA A 496 16.69 -7.31 -32.75
CA ALA A 496 16.82 -6.36 -33.86
C ALA A 496 15.49 -5.69 -34.23
N VAL A 497 14.35 -6.32 -33.93
CA VAL A 497 13.01 -5.77 -34.21
C VAL A 497 12.35 -5.11 -33.01
N LEU A 498 12.96 -5.21 -31.83
CA LEU A 498 12.49 -4.53 -30.63
C LEU A 498 12.82 -3.03 -30.70
N SER A 499 11.92 -2.19 -30.21
CA SER A 499 12.23 -0.79 -29.91
C SER A 499 13.39 -0.69 -28.92
N GLU A 500 14.03 0.46 -28.85
CA GLU A 500 15.14 0.67 -27.91
C GLU A 500 14.70 0.42 -26.47
N LEU A 501 13.52 0.89 -26.10
CA LEU A 501 12.94 0.71 -24.77
C LEU A 501 12.66 -0.77 -24.47
N GLU A 502 11.99 -1.49 -25.38
CA GLU A 502 11.73 -2.94 -25.22
C GLU A 502 13.04 -3.74 -25.14
N ARG A 503 14.06 -3.36 -25.89
CA ARG A 503 15.37 -4.01 -25.84
C ARG A 503 16.04 -3.81 -24.48
N ARG A 504 15.95 -2.62 -23.88
CA ARG A 504 16.47 -2.35 -22.52
C ARG A 504 15.72 -3.15 -21.46
N PHE A 505 14.38 -3.21 -21.51
CA PHE A 505 13.60 -4.07 -20.62
C PHE A 505 13.94 -5.56 -20.80
N ALA A 506 14.06 -6.03 -22.04
CA ALA A 506 14.47 -7.41 -22.30
C ALA A 506 15.85 -7.71 -21.70
N ARG A 507 16.78 -6.77 -21.81
CA ARG A 507 18.14 -6.89 -21.25
C ARG A 507 18.13 -6.89 -19.72
N MET A 508 17.32 -6.05 -19.07
CA MET A 508 17.13 -6.03 -17.61
C MET A 508 16.58 -7.38 -17.12
N LEU A 509 15.55 -7.93 -17.78
CA LEU A 509 14.98 -9.22 -17.47
C LEU A 509 16.00 -10.35 -17.60
N ILE A 510 16.68 -10.44 -18.72
CA ILE A 510 17.65 -11.49 -19.00
C ILE A 510 18.89 -11.37 -18.08
N ALA A 511 19.37 -10.17 -17.78
CA ALA A 511 20.46 -9.96 -16.84
C ALA A 511 20.17 -10.54 -15.44
N SER A 512 18.91 -10.53 -15.01
CA SER A 512 18.48 -11.09 -13.74
C SER A 512 18.29 -12.61 -13.76
N LEU A 513 17.87 -13.18 -14.90
CA LEU A 513 17.48 -14.59 -15.02
C LEU A 513 18.60 -15.48 -15.55
N THR A 514 19.35 -15.03 -16.56
CA THR A 514 20.26 -15.90 -17.30
C THR A 514 21.35 -16.54 -16.46
N THR A 515 21.69 -17.77 -16.81
CA THR A 515 22.85 -18.52 -16.28
C THR A 515 24.08 -18.43 -17.20
N LEU A 516 23.90 -17.86 -18.39
CA LEU A 516 24.96 -17.69 -19.39
C LEU A 516 26.10 -16.78 -18.90
N LYS A 517 27.24 -16.86 -19.57
CA LYS A 517 28.38 -15.95 -19.35
C LYS A 517 27.98 -14.50 -19.70
N ALA A 518 28.62 -13.56 -19.06
CA ALA A 518 28.35 -12.14 -19.25
C ALA A 518 28.50 -11.67 -20.73
N SER A 519 29.39 -12.31 -21.47
CA SER A 519 29.64 -12.01 -22.89
C SER A 519 28.62 -12.60 -23.87
N ALA A 520 27.69 -13.45 -23.42
CA ALA A 520 26.64 -13.97 -24.28
C ALA A 520 25.76 -12.82 -24.82
N SER A 521 25.22 -12.97 -26.01
CA SER A 521 24.33 -11.98 -26.62
C SER A 521 22.94 -11.99 -26.00
N LEU A 522 22.18 -10.90 -26.17
CA LEU A 522 20.78 -10.85 -25.74
C LEU A 522 19.93 -11.93 -26.47
N THR A 523 20.24 -12.21 -27.73
CA THR A 523 19.58 -13.29 -28.49
C THR A 523 19.77 -14.66 -27.83
N GLU A 524 21.00 -14.99 -27.40
CA GLU A 524 21.27 -16.24 -26.67
C GLU A 524 20.55 -16.29 -25.33
N GLY A 525 20.50 -15.16 -24.60
CA GLY A 525 19.78 -15.06 -23.34
C GLY A 525 18.28 -15.26 -23.48
N LEU A 526 17.66 -14.65 -24.48
CA LEU A 526 16.26 -14.84 -24.82
C LEU A 526 16.00 -16.30 -25.26
N ALA A 527 16.82 -16.86 -26.13
CA ALA A 527 16.71 -18.25 -26.56
C ALA A 527 16.80 -19.21 -25.35
N GLN A 528 17.69 -18.96 -24.39
CA GLN A 528 17.78 -19.77 -23.17
C GLN A 528 16.45 -19.79 -22.43
N LEU A 529 15.79 -18.64 -22.25
CA LEU A 529 14.51 -18.57 -21.55
C LEU A 529 13.39 -19.29 -22.31
N TRP A 530 13.33 -19.14 -23.66
CA TRP A 530 12.30 -19.78 -24.48
C TRP A 530 12.48 -21.30 -24.62
N ASN A 531 13.70 -21.81 -24.45
CA ASN A 531 13.97 -23.24 -24.42
C ASN A 531 13.49 -23.94 -23.12
N HIS A 532 13.01 -23.17 -22.13
CA HIS A 532 12.55 -23.70 -20.84
C HIS A 532 11.08 -23.30 -20.56
N PRO A 533 10.09 -24.02 -21.12
CA PRO A 533 8.67 -23.68 -20.96
C PRO A 533 8.21 -23.57 -19.52
N GLN A 534 8.68 -24.47 -18.63
CA GLN A 534 8.32 -24.44 -17.21
C GLN A 534 8.81 -23.16 -16.51
N VAL A 535 10.00 -22.67 -16.85
CA VAL A 535 10.54 -21.40 -16.32
C VAL A 535 9.66 -20.22 -16.75
N ARG A 536 9.25 -20.23 -18.04
CA ARG A 536 8.34 -19.18 -18.57
C ARG A 536 6.96 -19.23 -17.90
N SER A 537 6.42 -20.44 -17.69
CA SER A 537 5.14 -20.62 -17.01
C SER A 537 5.20 -20.07 -15.57
N GLU A 538 6.23 -20.43 -14.80
CA GLU A 538 6.43 -19.90 -13.45
C GLU A 538 6.64 -18.40 -13.44
N LEU A 539 7.40 -17.87 -14.40
CA LEU A 539 7.63 -16.43 -14.55
C LEU A 539 6.33 -15.68 -14.82
N LEU A 540 5.45 -16.21 -15.68
CA LEU A 540 4.15 -15.59 -15.94
C LEU A 540 3.26 -15.60 -14.69
N GLU A 541 3.19 -16.72 -13.95
CA GLU A 541 2.46 -16.75 -12.67
C GLU A 541 3.01 -15.71 -11.68
N LEU A 542 4.32 -15.52 -11.62
CA LEU A 542 4.95 -14.50 -10.78
C LEU A 542 4.58 -13.07 -11.25
N LEU A 543 4.68 -12.82 -12.56
CA LEU A 543 4.35 -11.51 -13.16
C LEU A 543 2.85 -11.16 -13.06
N ASP A 544 1.97 -12.14 -12.86
CA ASP A 544 0.55 -11.90 -12.57
C ASP A 544 0.30 -11.49 -11.10
N ILE A 545 1.24 -11.78 -10.19
CA ILE A 545 1.13 -11.46 -8.75
C ILE A 545 1.85 -10.17 -8.38
N LEU A 546 3.03 -9.92 -8.97
CA LEU A 546 3.87 -8.77 -8.61
C LEU A 546 3.17 -7.39 -8.75
N PRO A 547 2.30 -7.13 -9.74
CA PRO A 547 1.57 -5.86 -9.82
C PRO A 547 0.75 -5.52 -8.57
N GLN A 548 0.27 -6.54 -7.86
CA GLN A 548 -0.48 -6.36 -6.61
C GLN A 548 0.40 -5.88 -5.43
N ARG A 549 1.72 -5.90 -5.60
CA ARG A 549 2.72 -5.49 -4.59
C ARG A 549 3.30 -4.11 -4.87
N VAL A 550 2.83 -3.45 -5.92
CA VAL A 550 3.23 -2.08 -6.25
C VAL A 550 2.44 -1.13 -5.37
N ASP A 551 3.09 -0.60 -4.34
CA ASP A 551 2.43 0.15 -3.27
C ASP A 551 2.34 1.66 -3.57
N HIS A 552 3.12 2.19 -4.53
CA HIS A 552 3.22 3.62 -4.81
C HIS A 552 3.16 3.94 -6.31
N LEU A 553 2.73 5.17 -6.60
CA LEU A 553 2.85 5.74 -7.94
C LEU A 553 4.32 6.10 -8.19
N HIS A 554 4.86 5.64 -9.32
CA HIS A 554 6.24 5.91 -9.71
C HIS A 554 6.29 6.92 -10.86
N ALA A 555 7.25 7.85 -10.80
CA ALA A 555 7.59 8.76 -11.89
C ALA A 555 8.82 8.23 -12.62
N GLY A 556 8.97 8.53 -13.91
CA GLY A 556 10.21 8.22 -14.64
C GLY A 556 11.39 9.05 -14.14
N VAL A 557 12.60 8.61 -14.45
CA VAL A 557 13.84 9.35 -14.11
C VAL A 557 14.13 10.54 -15.00
N ASP A 558 13.26 10.85 -15.98
CA ASP A 558 13.39 11.96 -16.94
C ASP A 558 14.71 11.98 -17.75
N ILE A 559 15.31 10.82 -17.96
CA ILE A 559 16.47 10.62 -18.83
C ILE A 559 16.02 9.83 -20.08
N ALA A 560 16.33 10.35 -21.25
CA ALA A 560 15.87 9.79 -22.53
C ALA A 560 16.17 8.29 -22.64
N ASN A 561 15.17 7.50 -22.95
CA ASN A 561 15.23 6.05 -23.15
C ASN A 561 15.68 5.23 -21.91
N VAL A 562 15.80 5.80 -20.72
CA VAL A 562 16.15 5.07 -19.50
C VAL A 562 14.89 4.58 -18.79
N PRO A 563 14.57 3.27 -18.83
CA PRO A 563 13.34 2.73 -18.28
C PRO A 563 13.47 2.46 -16.76
N LEU A 564 13.75 3.50 -16.00
CA LEU A 564 13.78 3.44 -14.54
C LEU A 564 12.70 4.34 -13.96
N ALA A 565 12.07 3.86 -12.92
CA ALA A 565 11.05 4.56 -12.17
C ALA A 565 11.60 4.98 -10.80
N VAL A 566 11.33 6.23 -10.41
CA VAL A 566 11.76 6.78 -9.12
C VAL A 566 11.01 6.06 -8.00
N HIS A 567 11.70 5.71 -6.94
CA HIS A 567 11.28 4.91 -5.77
C HIS A 567 11.02 3.43 -6.06
N ALA A 568 11.20 2.96 -7.29
CA ALA A 568 11.23 1.53 -7.57
C ALA A 568 12.61 0.92 -7.32
N ARG A 569 12.66 -0.40 -7.15
CA ARG A 569 13.87 -1.13 -6.77
C ARG A 569 14.54 -1.83 -7.95
N TYR A 570 15.85 -1.69 -8.04
CA TYR A 570 16.67 -2.25 -9.11
C TYR A 570 17.96 -2.84 -8.60
N THR A 571 18.38 -3.96 -9.14
CA THR A 571 19.74 -4.47 -8.94
C THR A 571 20.74 -3.66 -9.77
N ARG A 572 22.03 -3.66 -9.40
CA ARG A 572 23.08 -3.01 -10.20
C ARG A 572 23.10 -3.47 -11.65
N ALA A 573 22.82 -4.77 -11.90
CA ALA A 573 22.76 -5.31 -13.23
C ALA A 573 21.59 -4.72 -14.05
N GLU A 574 20.42 -4.55 -13.44
CA GLU A 574 19.28 -3.92 -14.08
C GLU A 574 19.53 -2.43 -14.35
N ILE A 575 20.14 -1.70 -13.40
CA ILE A 575 20.49 -0.29 -13.59
C ILE A 575 21.39 -0.13 -14.82
N LEU A 576 22.50 -0.89 -14.88
CA LEU A 576 23.41 -0.80 -16.01
C LEU A 576 22.77 -1.27 -17.33
N ALA A 577 21.88 -2.27 -17.29
CA ALA A 577 21.13 -2.71 -18.46
C ALA A 577 20.13 -1.63 -18.93
N ALA A 578 19.52 -0.89 -18.01
CA ALA A 578 18.63 0.24 -18.33
C ALA A 578 19.37 1.39 -19.01
N PHE A 579 20.64 1.62 -18.66
CA PHE A 579 21.52 2.59 -19.32
C PHE A 579 22.23 2.03 -20.56
N ASP A 580 21.92 0.79 -20.97
CA ASP A 580 22.51 0.08 -22.10
C ASP A 580 24.04 -0.08 -22.01
N VAL A 581 24.58 -0.18 -20.80
CA VAL A 581 26.02 -0.32 -20.56
C VAL A 581 26.52 -1.70 -20.96
N GLY A 582 27.54 -1.76 -21.83
CA GLY A 582 28.12 -3.01 -22.35
C GLY A 582 27.27 -3.70 -23.42
N SER A 583 27.79 -4.73 -24.07
CA SER A 583 27.16 -5.41 -25.20
C SER A 583 26.54 -6.78 -24.87
N GLY A 584 26.90 -7.37 -23.73
CA GLY A 584 26.45 -8.72 -23.33
C GLY A 584 25.14 -8.73 -22.55
N VAL A 585 24.61 -9.94 -22.31
CA VAL A 585 23.40 -10.16 -21.50
C VAL A 585 23.56 -9.66 -20.06
N LYS A 586 24.76 -9.77 -19.50
CA LYS A 586 25.09 -9.20 -18.20
C LYS A 586 25.96 -7.98 -18.39
N PRO A 587 25.58 -6.83 -17.81
CA PRO A 587 26.43 -5.66 -17.81
C PRO A 587 27.79 -5.92 -17.13
N ILE A 588 28.74 -5.04 -17.36
CA ILE A 588 30.04 -5.04 -16.68
C ILE A 588 29.82 -5.01 -15.17
N THR A 589 30.70 -5.68 -14.42
CA THR A 589 30.59 -5.72 -12.95
C THR A 589 30.84 -4.35 -12.35
N TRP A 590 29.82 -3.76 -11.76
CA TRP A 590 29.89 -2.50 -11.03
C TRP A 590 30.38 -2.75 -9.59
N GLN A 591 31.66 -2.52 -9.35
CA GLN A 591 32.28 -2.79 -8.03
C GLN A 591 32.34 -1.57 -7.10
N SER A 592 32.41 -0.36 -7.65
CA SER A 592 32.49 0.90 -6.88
C SER A 592 31.11 1.45 -6.51
N GLY A 593 31.06 2.48 -5.68
CA GLY A 593 29.81 3.18 -5.33
C GLY A 593 29.28 4.06 -6.46
N VAL A 594 30.09 4.40 -7.46
CA VAL A 594 29.73 5.32 -8.55
C VAL A 594 30.07 4.70 -9.91
N TRP A 595 29.21 4.95 -10.88
CA TRP A 595 29.40 4.63 -12.30
C TRP A 595 29.15 5.90 -13.13
N TRP A 596 30.08 6.26 -13.99
CA TRP A 596 29.88 7.31 -14.99
C TRP A 596 29.43 6.70 -16.31
N ASP A 597 28.25 7.11 -16.80
CA ASP A 597 27.76 6.75 -18.13
C ASP A 597 27.97 7.92 -19.10
N GLU A 598 28.85 7.71 -20.07
CA GLU A 598 29.20 8.72 -21.06
C GLU A 598 28.04 9.00 -22.05
N ASN A 599 27.21 8.00 -22.33
CA ASN A 599 26.14 8.14 -23.32
C ASN A 599 25.03 9.08 -22.84
N SER A 600 24.60 8.93 -21.58
CA SER A 600 23.57 9.76 -20.98
C SER A 600 24.15 10.94 -20.17
N GLN A 601 25.49 11.09 -20.13
CA GLN A 601 26.19 12.08 -19.31
C GLN A 601 25.71 12.06 -17.86
N SER A 602 25.65 10.83 -17.27
CA SER A 602 25.07 10.59 -15.96
C SER A 602 26.04 9.92 -14.99
N ASP A 603 26.15 10.44 -13.78
CA ASP A 603 26.78 9.77 -12.65
C ASP A 603 25.73 8.95 -11.88
N LEU A 604 25.91 7.65 -11.80
CA LEU A 604 25.03 6.72 -11.09
C LEU A 604 25.62 6.37 -9.74
N PHE A 605 24.98 6.79 -8.64
CA PHE A 605 25.47 6.58 -7.28
C PHE A 605 24.70 5.46 -6.59
N ALA A 606 25.36 4.34 -6.30
CA ALA A 606 24.75 3.21 -5.59
C ALA A 606 25.43 3.02 -4.22
N PHE A 607 24.70 3.33 -3.15
CA PHE A 607 25.23 3.31 -1.78
C PHE A 607 24.33 2.50 -0.82
N THR A 608 24.90 2.14 0.33
CA THR A 608 24.23 1.36 1.39
C THR A 608 24.14 2.22 2.64
N LEU A 609 22.95 2.31 3.23
CA LEU A 609 22.68 3.12 4.41
C LEU A 609 23.24 2.48 5.69
N ASP A 610 22.78 1.26 6.02
CA ASP A 610 23.32 0.51 7.17
C ASP A 610 24.61 -0.21 6.79
N LYS A 611 25.71 0.19 7.40
CA LYS A 611 27.05 -0.39 7.26
C LYS A 611 27.51 -1.12 8.52
N SER A 612 26.63 -1.34 9.49
CA SER A 612 26.96 -1.96 10.77
C SER A 612 27.31 -3.44 10.65
N ALA A 613 26.64 -4.15 9.74
CA ALA A 613 26.76 -5.62 9.56
C ALA A 613 27.78 -6.06 8.51
N GLY A 614 28.54 -5.14 7.88
CA GLY A 614 29.45 -5.46 6.78
C GLY A 614 30.94 -5.45 7.18
N SER A 615 31.77 -6.15 6.40
CA SER A 615 33.24 -6.12 6.47
C SER A 615 33.82 -4.81 5.90
N PHE A 616 33.23 -3.67 6.26
CA PHE A 616 33.76 -2.37 5.85
C PHE A 616 34.98 -1.99 6.70
N SER A 617 36.09 -1.68 6.06
CA SER A 617 37.24 -1.09 6.73
C SER A 617 36.83 0.21 7.44
N PRO A 618 37.39 0.55 8.61
CA PRO A 618 37.13 1.84 9.27
C PRO A 618 37.33 3.07 8.38
N THR A 619 38.20 2.96 7.37
CA THR A 619 38.50 4.02 6.39
C THR A 619 37.47 4.12 5.25
N THR A 620 36.55 3.15 5.11
CA THR A 620 35.52 3.09 4.08
C THR A 620 34.10 3.18 4.64
N ARG A 621 33.93 3.47 5.92
CA ARG A 621 32.65 3.78 6.55
C ARG A 621 32.24 5.22 6.23
N TYR A 622 31.76 5.43 5.02
CA TYR A 622 31.12 6.70 4.62
C TYR A 622 29.76 6.84 5.33
N ARG A 623 29.39 8.08 5.68
CA ARG A 623 28.10 8.38 6.30
C ARG A 623 27.12 8.82 5.22
N ASP A 624 26.31 7.91 4.76
CA ASP A 624 25.24 8.21 3.80
C ASP A 624 23.89 8.11 4.52
N TYR A 625 23.07 9.18 4.46
CA TYR A 625 21.77 9.22 5.13
C TYR A 625 20.84 10.26 4.50
N SER A 626 19.53 10.07 4.67
CA SER A 626 18.53 11.07 4.30
C SER A 626 18.40 12.10 5.42
N ILE A 627 18.70 13.36 5.12
CA ILE A 627 18.57 14.50 6.05
C ILE A 627 17.08 14.84 6.23
N SER A 628 16.33 14.81 5.15
CA SER A 628 14.89 15.06 5.06
C SER A 628 14.33 14.26 3.88
N PRO A 629 13.02 14.24 3.67
CA PRO A 629 12.45 13.61 2.46
C PRO A 629 12.98 14.16 1.13
N GLU A 630 13.59 15.33 1.12
CA GLU A 630 14.09 16.01 -0.09
C GLU A 630 15.63 16.09 -0.15
N LEU A 631 16.32 15.85 0.97
CA LEU A 631 17.77 16.07 1.07
C LEU A 631 18.48 14.79 1.51
N VAL A 632 19.51 14.41 0.75
CA VAL A 632 20.36 13.24 1.01
C VAL A 632 21.81 13.69 1.21
N HIS A 633 22.41 13.22 2.29
CA HIS A 633 23.86 13.33 2.53
C HIS A 633 24.56 12.11 1.97
N TRP A 634 25.62 12.33 1.20
CA TRP A 634 26.43 11.28 0.61
C TRP A 634 27.92 11.65 0.68
N GLU A 635 28.79 10.69 0.97
CA GLU A 635 30.23 10.88 1.00
C GLU A 635 30.90 10.19 -0.19
N SER A 636 31.77 10.94 -0.90
CA SER A 636 32.55 10.40 -2.03
C SER A 636 33.54 9.34 -1.59
N GLN A 637 34.11 8.63 -2.56
CA GLN A 637 35.22 7.75 -2.29
C GLN A 637 36.45 8.54 -1.75
N SER A 638 37.21 7.93 -0.86
CA SER A 638 38.38 8.57 -0.21
C SER A 638 39.47 9.03 -1.19
N VAL A 639 39.48 8.53 -2.41
CA VAL A 639 40.42 8.92 -3.48
C VAL A 639 39.94 10.11 -4.29
N THR A 640 38.66 10.50 -4.21
CA THR A 640 38.07 11.60 -4.95
C THR A 640 38.33 12.92 -4.21
N SER A 641 38.94 13.88 -4.88
CA SER A 641 39.15 15.22 -4.38
C SER A 641 38.37 16.26 -5.19
N LEU A 642 38.18 17.46 -4.63
CA LEU A 642 37.51 18.58 -5.32
C LEU A 642 38.19 18.95 -6.64
N ASP A 643 39.51 18.85 -6.71
CA ASP A 643 40.31 19.21 -7.88
C ASP A 643 40.32 18.06 -8.96
N SER A 644 39.84 16.86 -8.65
CA SER A 644 39.73 15.79 -9.62
C SER A 644 38.62 16.07 -10.62
N ASP A 645 38.74 15.53 -11.86
CA ASP A 645 37.68 15.65 -12.87
C ASP A 645 36.34 15.14 -12.34
N THR A 646 36.36 14.04 -11.61
CA THR A 646 35.19 13.47 -10.95
C THR A 646 34.61 14.39 -9.88
N GLY A 647 35.45 14.97 -9.01
CA GLY A 647 35.00 15.89 -7.98
C GLY A 647 34.42 17.18 -8.57
N ARG A 648 35.09 17.75 -9.59
CA ARG A 648 34.57 18.89 -10.32
C ARG A 648 33.22 18.61 -10.97
N ARG A 649 33.04 17.44 -11.60
CA ARG A 649 31.77 17.04 -12.19
C ARG A 649 30.64 17.00 -11.15
N TYR A 650 30.89 16.51 -9.93
CA TYR A 650 29.89 16.46 -8.88
C TYR A 650 29.44 17.86 -8.44
N ILE A 651 30.36 18.78 -8.20
CA ILE A 651 30.03 20.10 -7.65
C ILE A 651 29.54 21.08 -8.73
N SER A 652 29.96 20.92 -9.99
CA SER A 652 29.58 21.77 -11.11
C SER A 652 28.52 21.11 -12.02
N GLN A 653 27.78 20.14 -11.52
CA GLN A 653 26.79 19.35 -12.27
C GLN A 653 25.84 20.22 -13.08
N ALA A 654 25.24 21.25 -12.47
CA ALA A 654 24.28 22.13 -13.13
C ALA A 654 24.92 22.97 -14.25
N GLU A 655 26.18 23.39 -14.09
CA GLU A 655 26.92 24.17 -15.09
C GLU A 655 27.37 23.32 -16.27
N GLN A 656 27.69 22.05 -16.02
CA GLN A 656 28.13 21.10 -17.04
C GLN A 656 26.98 20.40 -17.76
N GLY A 657 25.73 20.55 -17.27
CA GLY A 657 24.56 19.89 -17.82
C GLY A 657 24.61 18.36 -17.68
N THR A 658 25.31 17.84 -16.66
CA THR A 658 25.36 16.40 -16.37
C THR A 658 24.26 16.01 -15.39
N ASN A 659 23.90 14.72 -15.39
CA ASN A 659 22.90 14.17 -14.48
C ASN A 659 23.58 13.44 -13.31
N VAL A 660 22.97 13.48 -12.15
CA VAL A 660 23.30 12.61 -11.01
C VAL A 660 22.04 11.84 -10.64
N VAL A 661 22.12 10.51 -10.63
CA VAL A 661 20.99 9.63 -10.24
C VAL A 661 21.42 8.84 -9.02
N LEU A 662 20.63 8.94 -7.95
CA LEU A 662 20.92 8.31 -6.67
C LEU A 662 20.16 6.98 -6.53
N PHE A 663 20.86 5.97 -6.01
CA PHE A 663 20.33 4.65 -5.69
C PHE A 663 20.79 4.26 -4.29
N ALA A 664 19.84 3.96 -3.40
CA ALA A 664 20.15 3.57 -2.02
C ALA A 664 19.55 2.20 -1.69
N ARG A 665 20.21 1.46 -0.82
CA ARG A 665 19.65 0.24 -0.20
C ARG A 665 19.86 0.29 1.30
N LEU A 666 19.00 -0.41 2.05
CA LEU A 666 19.06 -0.38 3.51
C LEU A 666 20.34 -1.06 4.01
N SER A 667 20.63 -2.26 3.55
CA SER A 667 21.75 -3.08 4.03
C SER A 667 22.47 -3.81 2.90
N THR A 668 23.59 -4.43 3.20
CA THR A 668 24.36 -5.25 2.25
C THR A 668 23.68 -6.58 1.92
N VAL A 669 22.71 -7.01 2.71
CA VAL A 669 21.91 -8.21 2.43
C VAL A 669 20.92 -7.96 1.30
N ASP A 670 20.47 -6.71 1.14
CA ASP A 670 19.54 -6.33 0.09
C ASP A 670 20.28 -6.30 -1.25
N ARG A 671 19.73 -7.00 -2.24
CA ARG A 671 20.28 -7.06 -3.59
C ARG A 671 19.91 -5.86 -4.43
N ALA A 672 18.69 -5.34 -4.23
CA ALA A 672 18.12 -4.24 -4.98
C ALA A 672 18.28 -2.91 -4.23
N PHE A 673 18.38 -1.84 -4.99
CA PHE A 673 18.49 -0.46 -4.53
C PHE A 673 17.21 0.27 -4.93
N TRP A 674 16.67 1.10 -4.06
CA TRP A 674 15.67 2.09 -4.44
C TRP A 674 16.29 3.14 -5.34
N CYS A 675 15.66 3.42 -6.46
CA CYS A 675 15.99 4.54 -7.33
C CYS A 675 15.44 5.82 -6.69
N LEU A 676 16.30 6.66 -6.10
CA LEU A 676 15.88 7.94 -5.53
C LEU A 676 15.66 9.00 -6.62
N GLY A 677 16.04 8.67 -7.84
CA GLY A 677 15.89 9.53 -9.01
C GLY A 677 17.00 10.56 -9.16
N PRO A 678 16.79 11.53 -10.08
CA PRO A 678 17.72 12.60 -10.31
C PRO A 678 17.85 13.50 -9.10
N ALA A 679 19.06 14.05 -8.90
CA ALA A 679 19.36 14.93 -7.79
C ALA A 679 20.24 16.10 -8.24
N THR A 680 20.09 17.25 -7.56
CA THR A 680 20.87 18.46 -7.80
C THR A 680 21.78 18.74 -6.63
N TYR A 681 23.01 19.15 -6.91
CA TYR A 681 23.97 19.57 -5.93
C TYR A 681 23.45 20.78 -5.12
N VAL A 682 23.62 20.73 -3.78
CA VAL A 682 23.26 21.82 -2.87
C VAL A 682 24.49 22.45 -2.23
N SER A 683 25.30 21.62 -1.59
CA SER A 683 26.49 22.06 -0.87
C SER A 683 27.45 20.91 -0.62
N HIS A 684 28.69 21.22 -0.26
CA HIS A 684 29.63 20.19 0.17
C HIS A 684 30.45 20.68 1.40
N GLN A 685 31.02 19.68 2.07
CA GLN A 685 31.98 19.86 3.17
C GLN A 685 33.17 18.93 2.96
N ARG A 686 34.35 19.25 3.45
CA ARG A 686 35.59 18.48 3.33
C ARG A 686 36.09 18.34 1.89
N GLU A 687 37.35 17.95 1.77
CA GLU A 687 38.01 17.73 0.46
C GLU A 687 38.18 16.23 0.14
N ARG A 688 38.32 15.40 1.18
CA ARG A 688 38.55 13.95 1.06
C ARG A 688 38.10 13.17 2.30
N PRO A 689 37.06 12.35 2.24
CA PRO A 689 36.05 12.30 1.18
C PRO A 689 35.28 13.61 1.10
N ILE A 690 34.75 13.94 -0.08
CA ILE A 690 33.84 15.08 -0.27
C ILE A 690 32.49 14.67 0.30
N ALA A 691 32.01 15.39 1.31
CA ALA A 691 30.67 15.18 1.87
C ALA A 691 29.69 16.12 1.15
N ILE A 692 28.81 15.57 0.32
CA ILE A 692 27.91 16.33 -0.54
C ILE A 692 26.47 16.18 -0.05
N THR A 693 25.75 17.30 -0.02
CA THR A 693 24.29 17.34 0.15
C THR A 693 23.63 17.44 -1.22
N TRP A 694 22.78 16.47 -1.53
CA TRP A 694 21.99 16.40 -2.75
C TRP A 694 20.53 16.73 -2.48
N ARG A 695 19.89 17.47 -3.37
CA ARG A 695 18.44 17.69 -3.38
C ARG A 695 17.81 16.76 -4.41
N LEU A 696 16.92 15.89 -3.96
CA LEU A 696 16.13 15.01 -4.84
C LEU A 696 15.13 15.84 -5.65
N HIS A 697 14.94 15.50 -6.92
CA HIS A 697 13.89 16.07 -7.74
C HIS A 697 12.49 15.53 -7.33
N HIS A 698 12.47 14.30 -6.84
CA HIS A 698 11.27 13.66 -6.31
C HIS A 698 11.48 13.40 -4.82
N ARG A 699 10.60 13.96 -4.03
CA ARG A 699 10.65 13.79 -2.57
C ARG A 699 10.35 12.32 -2.20
N LEU A 700 11.07 11.76 -1.23
CA LEU A 700 10.77 10.45 -0.67
C LEU A 700 9.36 10.43 -0.07
N SER A 701 8.63 9.34 -0.26
CA SER A 701 7.39 9.08 0.49
C SER A 701 7.67 8.95 1.98
N GLY A 702 6.67 9.22 2.83
CA GLY A 702 6.87 9.25 4.28
C GLY A 702 7.32 7.91 4.85
N ASP A 703 6.81 6.80 4.33
CA ASP A 703 7.19 5.43 4.69
C ASP A 703 8.62 5.10 4.26
N LEU A 704 9.01 5.40 3.01
CA LEU A 704 10.36 5.18 2.50
C LEU A 704 11.39 6.03 3.27
N PHE A 705 11.06 7.29 3.58
CA PHE A 705 11.92 8.13 4.42
C PHE A 705 12.10 7.54 5.82
N ALA A 706 11.01 7.02 6.42
CA ALA A 706 11.07 6.36 7.72
C ALA A 706 11.96 5.10 7.70
N GLU A 707 11.86 4.27 6.65
CA GLU A 707 12.74 3.11 6.45
C GLU A 707 14.21 3.51 6.35
N PHE A 708 14.51 4.58 5.60
CA PHE A 708 15.89 5.07 5.44
C PHE A 708 16.44 5.66 6.73
N ALA A 709 15.62 6.40 7.48
CA ALA A 709 16.00 6.90 8.79
C ALA A 709 16.27 5.74 9.76
N ALA A 710 15.44 4.68 9.71
CA ALA A 710 15.60 3.46 10.49
C ALA A 710 16.93 2.74 10.24
N ALA A 711 17.38 2.70 9.01
CA ALA A 711 18.60 1.99 8.63
C ALA A 711 19.88 2.65 9.14
N VAL A 712 19.83 3.94 9.48
CA VAL A 712 21.01 4.75 9.87
C VAL A 712 21.10 4.97 11.39
N ALA A 713 19.99 4.84 12.11
CA ALA A 713 19.94 5.00 13.57
C ALA A 713 20.43 3.75 14.29
#